data_e18624bd9029753bfdbe53fc61b8e9c9
#
_entry.id   e18624bd9029753bfdbe53fc61b8e9c9
#
_cell.length_a   1.000
_cell.length_b   1.000
_cell.length_c   1.000
_cell.angle_alpha   90.00
_cell.angle_beta   90.00
_cell.angle_gamma   90.00
#
_symmetry.space_group_name_H-M   'P 1'
#
loop_
_entity.id
_entity.type
_entity.pdbx_description
1 polymer ?
#
loop_
_entity_poly.entity_id
_entity_poly.type
_entity_poly.pdbx_seq_one_letter_code
_entity_poly.pdbx_strand_id
1 'polypeptide(L)'
;MQKISLLSVFLFLSAFSFAQKKKETLATPTSLSPIASKTAGMQKYEGYQPFYFDVKQDKIYFEISQFDVEFLYIVSLTAGVGSNDIGLDRNQLSGERIVKWERRGTKVLLVEPNYKFRAISDSKDERRAVQEAFAQSVLGGFKIEAEREGSVLIDATDFFMQDAHDVIGTLRATNQGNYQLDKNRSAWYMPRIKNFPKNTEFEVVLTFTGQPTGAYIRNVTPTPNSVTVRQHHSFVALPEPGYQPRVFDPRAGYFSISYYDYATPIDQPIEKRFITRHRLEKKNPEAAKSEAIKPIVYYLDRGTPEPIRTALLDGAKWWNQAFEAAGYIHAFQVEMLPEDADPMDVRYNVINWVHRATRGWSYGASVIDPRTGEIIKGHVTLGSLRVRQDYLIAEGLLAPYEEGKPVSKEMEQLALARLRQLSAHEIGHTLGLAHSYASSSENLASVMDYPHPYVYLDNGRINVSKAYDDKIGAWDKVSIAYGYQDFPAGTDEKNALNKIIADALQNGLTFLSDQDARPFGSAHPYAHLWDNGHKAHDELTRVLAIRKTALENFGLNNIKPGAPVATLHEVLVPMYFFHRYQTEAAAKVIGGLNYRYALRGDGQPVTELITAQEQQKALDALLQTVSIQHLAIPERIVSMLAPRPLGYDPHRELMSGRTDVTFDALAAPETAADMTFRLLLYPARVNRLVEHHARNQSQPSLSAILQKITFQIYNAKFNSAYEQAVGQVIAQSYLQQLIRLVQSNDVNTLAKAEVQNELKNILRYLSSTQTIPLVSKQVREFQAGLIAKWQTGSEDVKLPPVPAAPQGQPIGSTELDCYEQLKE
;
A
#
# COMPACT_ATOMS: atom_id res chain seq x y z
N MET A 1 -27.88 10.92 76.53
CA MET A 1 -28.94 11.58 77.25
C MET A 1 -30.17 11.52 76.35
N GLN A 2 -31.11 10.62 76.72
CA GLN A 2 -32.37 10.79 77.33
C GLN A 2 -33.30 11.66 76.47
N LYS A 3 -34.53 11.33 76.20
CA LYS A 3 -35.56 10.35 76.61
C LYS A 3 -36.71 10.45 75.62
N ILE A 4 -37.39 9.38 75.18
CA ILE A 4 -38.65 8.81 75.78
C ILE A 4 -39.91 9.65 75.54
N SER A 5 -40.85 9.14 74.82
CA SER A 5 -42.24 8.63 75.03
C SER A 5 -43.34 9.65 74.74
N LEU A 6 -44.46 9.35 74.17
CA LEU A 6 -45.59 8.47 74.53
C LEU A 6 -46.70 8.56 73.41
N LEU A 7 -47.18 7.55 72.97
CA LEU A 7 -48.58 6.97 72.91
C LEU A 7 -49.77 7.89 73.25
N SER A 8 -50.74 8.02 72.31
CA SER A 8 -52.13 8.13 72.63
C SER A 8 -53.05 7.66 71.50
N VAL A 9 -53.80 6.64 71.76
CA VAL A 9 -54.91 6.07 71.06
C VAL A 9 -56.14 6.98 71.14
N PHE A 10 -56.88 7.23 70.02
CA PHE A 10 -58.27 7.48 70.03
C PHE A 10 -59.00 6.87 68.83
N LEU A 11 -59.92 5.95 69.12
CA LEU A 11 -60.96 5.47 68.20
C LEU A 11 -62.06 6.54 68.08
N PHE A 12 -62.57 6.73 66.86
CA PHE A 12 -64.00 6.94 66.62
C PHE A 12 -64.46 6.68 65.22
N LEU A 13 -65.32 5.77 65.03
CA LEU A 13 -66.41 5.41 64.12
C LEU A 13 -66.71 6.22 62.87
N SER A 14 -66.71 5.45 61.79
CA SER A 14 -67.70 5.33 60.70
C SER A 14 -68.34 6.53 60.07
N ALA A 15 -68.06 6.68 58.75
CA ALA A 15 -69.04 7.09 57.73
C ALA A 15 -68.68 6.46 56.41
N PHE A 16 -69.56 5.59 55.91
CA PHE A 16 -69.47 5.00 54.55
C PHE A 16 -69.72 6.08 53.53
N SER A 17 -68.74 6.37 52.72
CA SER A 17 -68.91 7.03 51.43
C SER A 17 -68.40 6.14 50.32
N PHE A 18 -69.29 5.72 49.47
CA PHE A 18 -69.00 5.00 48.22
C PHE A 18 -68.23 5.93 47.31
N ALA A 19 -66.90 5.82 47.29
CA ALA A 19 -66.09 6.36 46.21
C ALA A 19 -65.93 5.28 45.14
N GLN A 20 -66.51 5.52 43.99
CA GLN A 20 -66.27 4.74 42.76
C GLN A 20 -64.76 4.65 42.51
N LYS A 21 -64.24 3.42 42.68
CA LYS A 21 -62.90 3.11 42.16
C LYS A 21 -62.91 3.29 40.60
N LYS A 22 -62.35 4.37 40.13
CA LYS A 22 -61.86 4.47 38.73
C LYS A 22 -60.93 3.25 38.53
N LYS A 23 -61.37 2.27 37.73
CA LYS A 23 -60.46 1.30 37.20
C LYS A 23 -59.37 2.02 36.43
N GLU A 24 -58.13 2.10 36.97
CA GLU A 24 -56.96 2.33 36.16
C GLU A 24 -56.89 1.19 35.16
N THR A 25 -57.29 1.45 33.94
CA THR A 25 -56.99 0.61 32.80
C THR A 25 -55.46 0.57 32.71
N LEU A 26 -54.86 -0.52 33.18
CA LEU A 26 -53.52 -0.91 32.77
C LEU A 26 -53.49 -0.74 31.24
N ALA A 27 -52.65 0.19 30.77
CA ALA A 27 -52.43 0.35 29.35
C ALA A 27 -52.00 -1.01 28.79
N THR A 28 -52.87 -1.62 28.00
CA THR A 28 -52.55 -2.82 27.22
C THR A 28 -51.30 -2.50 26.45
N PRO A 29 -50.28 -3.34 26.47
CA PRO A 29 -49.09 -3.10 25.64
C PRO A 29 -49.59 -2.93 24.21
N THR A 30 -49.30 -1.79 23.61
CA THR A 30 -49.65 -1.48 22.21
C THR A 30 -49.07 -2.60 21.36
N SER A 31 -49.94 -3.47 20.87
CA SER A 31 -49.56 -4.54 19.93
C SER A 31 -48.97 -3.86 18.69
N LEU A 32 -47.73 -4.19 18.36
CA LEU A 32 -47.11 -3.70 17.12
C LEU A 32 -47.97 -4.13 15.92
N SER A 33 -48.04 -3.25 14.90
CA SER A 33 -48.77 -3.57 13.67
C SER A 33 -48.18 -4.83 13.03
N PRO A 34 -48.95 -5.70 12.42
CA PRO A 34 -48.43 -6.80 11.61
C PRO A 34 -47.51 -6.29 10.47
N ILE A 35 -46.39 -6.95 10.20
CA ILE A 35 -45.44 -6.55 9.12
C ILE A 35 -46.19 -6.37 7.80
N ALA A 36 -47.11 -7.29 7.46
CA ALA A 36 -47.91 -7.22 6.23
C ALA A 36 -48.72 -5.92 6.09
N SER A 37 -49.24 -5.39 7.22
CA SER A 37 -49.99 -4.13 7.21
C SER A 37 -49.07 -2.94 7.03
N LYS A 38 -47.90 -2.95 7.65
CA LYS A 38 -46.92 -1.86 7.57
C LYS A 38 -46.26 -1.78 6.17
N THR A 39 -46.04 -2.94 5.54
CA THR A 39 -45.36 -3.05 4.24
C THR A 39 -46.33 -3.09 3.04
N ALA A 40 -47.63 -2.90 3.27
CA ALA A 40 -48.63 -2.88 2.22
C ALA A 40 -48.32 -1.78 1.18
N GLY A 41 -48.11 -2.19 -0.07
CA GLY A 41 -47.77 -1.28 -1.19
C GLY A 41 -46.30 -0.92 -1.31
N MET A 42 -45.42 -1.44 -0.48
CA MET A 42 -43.96 -1.33 -0.62
C MET A 42 -43.44 -2.38 -1.59
N GLN A 43 -42.30 -2.07 -2.24
CA GLN A 43 -41.59 -3.04 -3.07
C GLN A 43 -40.77 -3.96 -2.20
N LYS A 44 -41.03 -5.28 -2.25
CA LYS A 44 -40.24 -6.28 -1.52
C LYS A 44 -39.07 -6.78 -2.33
N TYR A 45 -37.89 -6.95 -1.70
CA TYR A 45 -36.68 -7.55 -2.22
C TYR A 45 -36.37 -8.84 -1.43
N GLU A 46 -36.56 -9.97 -2.11
CA GLU A 46 -36.23 -11.29 -1.55
C GLU A 46 -34.74 -11.60 -1.75
N GLY A 47 -34.10 -12.32 -0.80
CA GLY A 47 -32.69 -12.71 -0.85
C GLY A 47 -32.14 -13.02 0.53
N TYR A 48 -30.86 -12.72 0.75
CA TYR A 48 -30.14 -13.06 1.99
C TYR A 48 -30.78 -12.42 3.23
N GLN A 49 -30.98 -11.10 3.20
CA GLN A 49 -31.76 -10.40 4.24
C GLN A 49 -32.92 -9.67 3.55
N PRO A 50 -34.17 -10.12 3.73
CA PRO A 50 -35.31 -9.50 3.07
C PRO A 50 -35.52 -8.05 3.52
N PHE A 51 -35.87 -7.19 2.58
CA PHE A 51 -36.17 -5.80 2.87
C PHE A 51 -37.30 -5.27 1.99
N TYR A 52 -37.85 -4.12 2.37
CA TYR A 52 -38.90 -3.42 1.66
C TYR A 52 -38.48 -1.98 1.38
N PHE A 53 -38.79 -1.50 0.19
CA PHE A 53 -38.61 -0.11 -0.19
C PHE A 53 -39.95 0.60 -0.30
N ASP A 54 -40.16 1.62 0.53
CA ASP A 54 -41.30 2.52 0.47
C ASP A 54 -41.03 3.65 -0.51
N VAL A 55 -41.52 3.54 -1.73
CA VAL A 55 -41.35 4.54 -2.81
C VAL A 55 -41.97 5.90 -2.45
N LYS A 56 -43.01 5.93 -1.58
CA LYS A 56 -43.69 7.18 -1.20
C LYS A 56 -42.94 7.98 -0.15
N GLN A 57 -42.24 7.28 0.76
CA GLN A 57 -41.52 7.90 1.87
C GLN A 57 -40.03 7.90 1.66
N ASP A 58 -39.54 7.27 0.58
CA ASP A 58 -38.10 7.10 0.26
C ASP A 58 -37.34 6.37 1.39
N LYS A 59 -37.95 5.28 1.91
CA LYS A 59 -37.45 4.56 3.09
C LYS A 59 -37.20 3.09 2.82
N ILE A 60 -36.18 2.55 3.51
CA ILE A 60 -35.86 1.12 3.52
C ILE A 60 -36.17 0.51 4.87
N TYR A 61 -36.94 -0.58 4.84
CA TYR A 61 -37.30 -1.36 6.02
C TYR A 61 -36.74 -2.77 5.92
N PHE A 62 -35.96 -3.18 6.92
CA PHE A 62 -35.46 -4.55 7.04
C PHE A 62 -36.45 -5.45 7.78
N GLU A 63 -36.67 -6.64 7.24
CA GLU A 63 -37.34 -7.74 7.97
C GLU A 63 -36.28 -8.67 8.55
N ILE A 64 -36.06 -8.61 9.87
CA ILE A 64 -35.05 -9.37 10.59
C ILE A 64 -35.74 -10.57 11.25
N SER A 65 -35.35 -11.78 10.85
CA SER A 65 -35.84 -13.05 11.39
C SER A 65 -34.74 -13.87 12.10
N GLN A 66 -33.46 -13.49 11.93
CA GLN A 66 -32.31 -14.18 12.53
C GLN A 66 -31.59 -13.23 13.49
N PHE A 67 -31.74 -13.52 14.80
CA PHE A 67 -31.02 -12.80 15.84
C PHE A 67 -29.86 -13.64 16.35
N ASP A 68 -28.80 -12.95 16.81
CA ASP A 68 -27.55 -13.55 17.30
C ASP A 68 -26.82 -14.44 16.28
N VAL A 69 -27.19 -14.33 14.99
CA VAL A 69 -26.47 -14.96 13.88
C VAL A 69 -25.52 -13.95 13.25
N GLU A 70 -24.25 -14.34 13.14
CA GLU A 70 -23.20 -13.49 12.61
C GLU A 70 -23.18 -13.42 11.09
N PHE A 71 -22.82 -12.26 10.56
CA PHE A 71 -22.57 -12.01 9.14
C PHE A 71 -21.52 -10.92 8.98
N LEU A 72 -20.96 -10.77 7.75
CA LEU A 72 -20.04 -9.68 7.43
C LEU A 72 -20.81 -8.44 7.01
N TYR A 73 -20.38 -7.30 7.52
CA TYR A 73 -20.76 -5.97 7.07
C TYR A 73 -19.53 -5.26 6.48
N ILE A 74 -19.67 -4.80 5.24
CA ILE A 74 -18.59 -4.16 4.48
C ILE A 74 -19.12 -2.86 3.90
N VAL A 75 -18.29 -1.82 3.95
CA VAL A 75 -18.53 -0.53 3.28
C VAL A 75 -17.52 -0.35 2.17
N SER A 76 -17.96 0.21 1.04
CA SER A 76 -17.09 0.52 -0.08
C SER A 76 -17.57 1.76 -0.84
N LEU A 77 -16.77 2.28 -1.77
CA LEU A 77 -17.17 3.32 -2.70
C LEU A 77 -17.33 2.73 -4.11
N THR A 78 -18.54 2.68 -4.65
CA THR A 78 -18.76 2.28 -6.04
C THR A 78 -18.48 3.41 -7.02
N ALA A 79 -18.53 4.67 -6.56
CA ALA A 79 -18.03 5.82 -7.29
C ALA A 79 -17.33 6.76 -6.31
N GLY A 80 -16.07 7.00 -6.55
CA GLY A 80 -15.20 7.86 -5.74
C GLY A 80 -14.90 9.18 -6.45
N VAL A 81 -13.82 9.84 -6.02
CA VAL A 81 -13.40 11.15 -6.55
C VAL A 81 -12.39 11.05 -7.71
N GLY A 82 -11.84 9.88 -7.97
CA GLY A 82 -10.91 9.66 -9.10
C GLY A 82 -9.53 10.29 -8.92
N SER A 83 -9.04 10.39 -7.68
CA SER A 83 -7.71 10.92 -7.35
C SER A 83 -6.90 9.92 -6.54
N ASN A 84 -5.69 9.56 -7.02
CA ASN A 84 -4.76 8.77 -6.22
C ASN A 84 -4.34 9.46 -4.93
N ASP A 85 -4.20 10.79 -4.97
CA ASP A 85 -3.62 11.57 -3.88
C ASP A 85 -4.60 11.78 -2.72
N ILE A 86 -5.89 11.60 -2.99
CA ILE A 86 -6.94 11.65 -1.96
C ILE A 86 -7.21 10.25 -1.42
N GLY A 87 -7.10 9.23 -2.29
CA GLY A 87 -7.49 7.85 -1.99
C GLY A 87 -8.92 7.59 -2.43
N LEU A 88 -9.96 7.94 -1.97
CA LEU A 88 -11.40 7.74 -2.28
C LEU A 88 -11.67 7.23 -3.71
N ASP A 89 -11.20 6.04 -4.01
CA ASP A 89 -11.25 5.43 -5.34
C ASP A 89 -12.57 4.72 -5.62
N ARG A 90 -12.88 4.53 -6.91
CA ARG A 90 -13.91 3.60 -7.33
C ARG A 90 -13.57 2.18 -6.86
N ASN A 91 -14.52 1.53 -6.19
CA ASN A 91 -14.44 0.18 -5.63
C ASN A 91 -13.44 0.04 -4.45
N GLN A 92 -13.06 1.13 -3.78
CA GLN A 92 -12.27 1.03 -2.56
C GLN A 92 -13.08 0.39 -1.44
N LEU A 93 -12.53 -0.68 -0.84
CA LEU A 93 -13.09 -1.32 0.34
C LEU A 93 -12.70 -0.53 1.61
N SER A 94 -13.58 -0.50 2.59
CA SER A 94 -13.31 -0.05 3.96
C SER A 94 -13.55 -1.25 4.87
N GLY A 95 -12.56 -1.73 5.52
CA GLY A 95 -12.52 -2.92 6.39
C GLY A 95 -13.80 -3.74 6.62
N GLU A 96 -13.66 -5.03 6.73
CA GLU A 96 -14.75 -5.95 7.04
C GLU A 96 -15.01 -6.06 8.54
N ARG A 97 -16.28 -6.14 8.92
CA ARG A 97 -16.74 -6.29 10.31
C ARG A 97 -17.65 -7.50 10.43
N ILE A 98 -17.39 -8.35 11.41
CA ILE A 98 -18.40 -9.33 11.81
C ILE A 98 -19.43 -8.62 12.68
N VAL A 99 -20.69 -8.73 12.30
CA VAL A 99 -21.81 -8.14 13.01
C VAL A 99 -22.93 -9.13 13.21
N LYS A 100 -23.86 -8.84 14.14
CA LYS A 100 -25.08 -9.58 14.37
C LYS A 100 -26.21 -8.65 14.77
N TRP A 101 -27.44 -9.10 14.51
CA TRP A 101 -28.62 -8.43 15.00
C TRP A 101 -28.91 -8.92 16.42
N GLU A 102 -29.05 -8.01 17.40
CA GLU A 102 -29.47 -8.30 18.74
C GLU A 102 -30.82 -7.61 19.07
N ARG A 103 -31.82 -8.38 19.51
CA ARG A 103 -33.07 -7.79 20.03
C ARG A 103 -32.91 -7.38 21.49
N ARG A 104 -33.15 -6.09 21.79
CA ARG A 104 -33.12 -5.52 23.15
C ARG A 104 -34.46 -4.81 23.45
N GLY A 105 -35.43 -5.57 23.95
CA GLY A 105 -36.79 -5.07 24.22
C GLY A 105 -37.51 -4.59 22.95
N THR A 106 -37.75 -3.27 22.84
CA THR A 106 -38.41 -2.64 21.68
C THR A 106 -37.43 -2.13 20.61
N LYS A 107 -36.14 -2.51 20.72
CA LYS A 107 -35.08 -2.10 19.78
C LYS A 107 -34.38 -3.34 19.22
N VAL A 108 -33.80 -3.14 18.04
CA VAL A 108 -32.78 -4.01 17.46
C VAL A 108 -31.48 -3.25 17.38
N LEU A 109 -30.39 -3.88 17.77
CA LEU A 109 -29.04 -3.34 17.68
C LEU A 109 -28.25 -4.11 16.62
N LEU A 110 -27.45 -3.41 15.82
CA LEU A 110 -26.39 -4.00 14.99
C LEU A 110 -25.11 -3.97 15.81
N VAL A 111 -24.68 -5.14 16.26
CA VAL A 111 -23.56 -5.28 17.21
C VAL A 111 -22.39 -5.92 16.53
N GLU A 112 -21.21 -5.34 16.71
CA GLU A 112 -19.91 -5.87 16.32
C GLU A 112 -19.22 -6.48 17.55
N PRO A 113 -19.10 -7.82 17.67
CA PRO A 113 -18.36 -8.48 18.73
C PRO A 113 -16.86 -8.21 18.60
N ASN A 114 -16.15 -8.22 19.72
CA ASN A 114 -14.70 -8.06 19.69
C ASN A 114 -14.00 -9.41 19.45
N TYR A 115 -13.63 -9.68 18.20
CA TYR A 115 -12.96 -10.92 17.83
C TYR A 115 -11.43 -10.90 17.97
N LYS A 116 -10.84 -9.74 18.32
CA LYS A 116 -9.41 -9.66 18.61
C LYS A 116 -9.05 -10.38 19.92
N PHE A 117 -9.99 -10.45 20.87
CA PHE A 117 -9.80 -11.07 22.16
C PHE A 117 -10.86 -12.16 22.36
N ARG A 118 -10.42 -13.41 22.52
CA ARG A 118 -11.29 -14.59 22.55
C ARG A 118 -10.94 -15.51 23.72
N ALA A 119 -11.86 -16.40 24.07
CA ALA A 119 -11.59 -17.62 24.82
C ALA A 119 -12.16 -18.78 24.02
N ILE A 120 -11.30 -19.58 23.37
CA ILE A 120 -11.70 -20.79 22.65
C ILE A 120 -11.77 -21.94 23.66
N SER A 121 -12.89 -22.02 24.35
CA SER A 121 -13.10 -22.93 25.48
C SER A 121 -14.55 -23.42 25.50
N ASP A 122 -14.79 -24.62 26.03
CA ASP A 122 -16.13 -25.13 26.32
C ASP A 122 -16.74 -24.45 27.54
N SER A 123 -15.94 -23.85 28.42
CA SER A 123 -16.40 -23.12 29.61
C SER A 123 -17.13 -21.82 29.23
N LYS A 124 -18.38 -21.75 29.59
CA LYS A 124 -19.21 -20.54 29.41
C LYS A 124 -18.67 -19.36 30.24
N ASP A 125 -18.09 -19.65 31.40
CA ASP A 125 -17.56 -18.61 32.30
C ASP A 125 -16.29 -18.00 31.79
N GLU A 126 -15.36 -18.79 31.18
CA GLU A 126 -14.17 -18.26 30.50
C GLU A 126 -14.55 -17.36 29.33
N ARG A 127 -15.46 -17.81 28.46
CA ARG A 127 -15.93 -17.00 27.34
C ARG A 127 -16.58 -15.69 27.83
N ARG A 128 -17.43 -15.77 28.85
CA ARG A 128 -18.10 -14.59 29.43
C ARG A 128 -17.05 -13.61 30.03
N ALA A 129 -16.06 -14.11 30.77
CA ALA A 129 -15.02 -13.28 31.38
C ALA A 129 -14.27 -12.45 30.33
N VAL A 130 -13.95 -13.04 29.18
CA VAL A 130 -13.29 -12.32 28.08
C VAL A 130 -14.26 -11.33 27.41
N GLN A 131 -15.50 -11.71 27.15
CA GLN A 131 -16.51 -10.82 26.55
C GLN A 131 -16.83 -9.62 27.45
N GLU A 132 -16.81 -9.77 28.76
CA GLU A 132 -17.03 -8.67 29.71
C GLU A 132 -15.78 -7.80 29.90
N ALA A 133 -14.57 -8.34 29.63
CA ALA A 133 -13.31 -7.62 29.73
C ALA A 133 -13.03 -6.68 28.54
N PHE A 134 -13.52 -7.00 27.36
CA PHE A 134 -13.25 -6.28 26.12
C PHE A 134 -14.55 -5.79 25.48
N ALA A 135 -14.63 -4.47 25.24
CA ALA A 135 -15.82 -3.84 24.72
C ALA A 135 -16.20 -4.35 23.31
N GLN A 136 -17.48 -4.51 23.06
CA GLN A 136 -18.06 -4.64 21.73
C GLN A 136 -18.52 -3.26 21.22
N SER A 137 -18.80 -3.13 19.93
CA SER A 137 -19.31 -1.91 19.33
C SER A 137 -20.77 -2.06 18.88
N VAL A 138 -21.58 -1.02 19.08
CA VAL A 138 -22.94 -0.95 18.55
C VAL A 138 -22.93 0.03 17.37
N LEU A 139 -23.03 -0.50 16.15
CA LEU A 139 -22.95 0.29 14.91
C LEU A 139 -24.26 0.97 14.54
N GLY A 140 -25.39 0.43 14.99
CA GLY A 140 -26.72 0.97 14.74
C GLY A 140 -27.73 0.54 15.77
N GLY A 141 -28.74 1.39 16.04
CA GLY A 141 -29.83 1.11 16.94
C GLY A 141 -31.17 1.49 16.32
N PHE A 142 -32.09 0.56 16.22
CA PHE A 142 -33.34 0.67 15.45
C PHE A 142 -34.54 0.39 16.31
N LYS A 143 -35.56 1.22 16.18
CA LYS A 143 -36.88 0.96 16.80
C LYS A 143 -37.60 -0.12 15.99
N ILE A 144 -38.28 -1.04 16.67
CA ILE A 144 -39.14 -1.99 16.02
C ILE A 144 -40.44 -1.30 15.58
N GLU A 145 -40.72 -1.29 14.29
CA GLU A 145 -41.90 -0.63 13.67
C GLU A 145 -43.10 -1.56 13.53
N ALA A 146 -42.85 -2.85 13.31
CA ALA A 146 -43.86 -3.91 13.21
C ALA A 146 -43.22 -5.24 13.59
N GLU A 147 -44.06 -6.21 13.94
CA GLU A 147 -43.60 -7.58 14.17
C GLU A 147 -44.57 -8.64 13.67
N ARG A 148 -44.03 -9.80 13.40
CA ARG A 148 -44.72 -11.02 13.10
C ARG A 148 -44.00 -12.14 13.86
N GLU A 149 -44.64 -13.28 14.07
CA GLU A 149 -44.03 -14.39 14.79
C GLU A 149 -42.60 -14.67 14.26
N GLY A 150 -41.61 -14.51 15.14
CA GLY A 150 -40.18 -14.73 14.84
C GLY A 150 -39.47 -13.64 14.03
N SER A 151 -40.20 -12.62 13.54
CA SER A 151 -39.59 -11.55 12.72
C SER A 151 -39.96 -10.15 13.21
N VAL A 152 -39.07 -9.19 13.03
CA VAL A 152 -39.33 -7.76 13.29
C VAL A 152 -39.00 -6.91 12.08
N LEU A 153 -39.71 -5.81 11.93
CA LEU A 153 -39.44 -4.79 10.90
C LEU A 153 -38.83 -3.56 11.53
N ILE A 154 -37.71 -3.08 10.96
CA ILE A 154 -37.04 -1.85 11.39
C ILE A 154 -36.89 -0.88 10.23
N ASP A 155 -36.89 0.43 10.49
CA ASP A 155 -36.49 1.48 9.55
C ASP A 155 -34.96 1.64 9.61
N ALA A 156 -34.28 1.28 8.53
CA ALA A 156 -32.83 1.33 8.44
C ALA A 156 -32.33 2.52 7.58
N THR A 157 -33.20 3.43 7.18
CA THR A 157 -32.89 4.52 6.23
C THR A 157 -31.72 5.36 6.71
N ASP A 158 -31.77 5.89 7.93
CA ASP A 158 -30.72 6.77 8.47
C ASP A 158 -29.37 6.06 8.66
N PHE A 159 -29.37 4.75 8.85
CA PHE A 159 -28.12 3.96 8.96
C PHE A 159 -27.32 3.94 7.65
N PHE A 160 -28.00 3.95 6.51
CA PHE A 160 -27.32 3.99 5.23
C PHE A 160 -26.96 5.41 4.79
N MET A 161 -27.75 6.42 5.22
CA MET A 161 -27.55 7.84 4.90
C MET A 161 -26.56 8.50 5.86
N GLN A 162 -25.39 7.88 6.07
CA GLN A 162 -24.29 8.41 6.90
C GLN A 162 -22.94 8.19 6.19
N ASP A 163 -21.92 8.93 6.62
CA ASP A 163 -20.53 8.76 6.12
C ASP A 163 -19.87 7.55 6.78
N ALA A 164 -20.22 6.35 6.32
CA ALA A 164 -19.67 5.11 6.87
C ALA A 164 -18.30 4.74 6.30
N HIS A 165 -17.89 5.37 5.18
CA HIS A 165 -16.57 5.18 4.55
C HIS A 165 -15.51 6.16 5.05
N ASP A 166 -15.89 7.10 5.90
CA ASP A 166 -15.02 8.17 6.41
C ASP A 166 -14.47 9.10 5.31
N VAL A 167 -15.33 9.48 4.37
CA VAL A 167 -15.00 10.44 3.30
C VAL A 167 -14.55 11.77 3.90
N ILE A 168 -15.23 12.25 4.94
CA ILE A 168 -14.92 13.52 5.64
C ILE A 168 -13.52 13.43 6.28
N GLY A 169 -13.24 12.34 6.97
CA GLY A 169 -11.94 12.10 7.61
C GLY A 169 -10.81 12.06 6.59
N THR A 170 -11.00 11.32 5.49
CA THR A 170 -10.03 11.21 4.39
C THR A 170 -9.73 12.56 3.73
N LEU A 171 -10.78 13.36 3.40
CA LEU A 171 -10.58 14.70 2.83
C LEU A 171 -9.83 15.65 3.78
N ARG A 172 -10.05 15.51 5.09
CA ARG A 172 -9.32 16.27 6.11
C ARG A 172 -7.87 15.80 6.25
N ALA A 173 -7.64 14.50 6.36
CA ALA A 173 -6.30 13.90 6.52
C ALA A 173 -5.40 14.24 5.32
N THR A 174 -5.95 14.27 4.11
CA THR A 174 -5.24 14.64 2.89
C THR A 174 -5.20 16.15 2.63
N ASN A 175 -5.62 16.99 3.58
CA ASN A 175 -5.62 18.45 3.50
C ASN A 175 -6.46 19.02 2.32
N GLN A 176 -7.54 18.32 1.94
CA GLN A 176 -8.41 18.77 0.85
C GLN A 176 -9.48 19.76 1.29
N GLY A 177 -9.81 19.81 2.57
CA GLY A 177 -10.76 20.75 3.13
C GLY A 177 -11.59 20.19 4.28
N ASN A 178 -12.51 20.99 4.78
CA ASN A 178 -13.46 20.60 5.81
C ASN A 178 -14.86 20.50 5.21
N TYR A 179 -15.41 19.30 5.25
CA TYR A 179 -16.71 18.97 4.67
C TYR A 179 -17.66 18.42 5.71
N GLN A 180 -18.96 18.46 5.40
CA GLN A 180 -20.03 17.82 6.16
C GLN A 180 -21.03 17.18 5.21
N LEU A 181 -21.69 16.11 5.65
CA LEU A 181 -22.73 15.43 4.87
C LEU A 181 -23.95 16.35 4.69
N ASP A 182 -24.41 16.52 3.45
CA ASP A 182 -25.63 17.23 3.10
C ASP A 182 -26.74 16.21 2.76
N LYS A 183 -27.57 15.89 3.73
CA LYS A 183 -28.66 14.92 3.56
C LYS A 183 -29.68 15.35 2.51
N ASN A 184 -29.88 16.66 2.26
CA ASN A 184 -30.83 17.14 1.25
C ASN A 184 -30.35 16.90 -0.19
N ARG A 185 -29.04 16.69 -0.38
CA ARG A 185 -28.42 16.37 -1.67
C ARG A 185 -27.98 14.91 -1.74
N SER A 186 -28.44 14.08 -0.81
CA SER A 186 -28.13 12.63 -0.76
C SER A 186 -29.40 11.83 -1.02
N ALA A 187 -29.26 10.65 -1.67
CA ALA A 187 -30.39 9.85 -2.13
C ALA A 187 -30.00 8.38 -2.32
N TRP A 188 -30.99 7.51 -2.41
CA TRP A 188 -30.79 6.13 -2.83
C TRP A 188 -30.35 6.01 -4.27
N TYR A 189 -29.43 5.08 -4.54
CA TYR A 189 -29.05 4.70 -5.90
C TYR A 189 -29.69 3.35 -6.28
N MET A 190 -30.98 3.38 -6.58
CA MET A 190 -31.82 2.19 -6.81
C MET A 190 -31.25 1.18 -7.82
N PRO A 191 -30.54 1.57 -8.92
CA PRO A 191 -30.01 0.59 -9.89
C PRO A 191 -29.05 -0.43 -9.27
N ARG A 192 -28.44 -0.10 -8.13
CA ARG A 192 -27.45 -0.92 -7.44
C ARG A 192 -27.94 -1.51 -6.11
N ILE A 193 -29.18 -1.29 -5.73
CA ILE A 193 -29.81 -1.96 -4.58
C ILE A 193 -30.27 -3.33 -5.03
N LYS A 194 -29.66 -4.39 -4.47
CA LYS A 194 -29.83 -5.78 -4.88
C LYS A 194 -29.94 -6.69 -3.67
N ASN A 195 -30.56 -7.83 -3.83
CA ASN A 195 -30.61 -8.87 -2.81
C ASN A 195 -30.29 -10.24 -3.45
N PHE A 196 -29.08 -10.72 -3.22
CA PHE A 196 -28.59 -12.00 -3.74
C PHE A 196 -28.77 -13.11 -2.70
N PRO A 197 -28.58 -14.40 -3.05
CA PRO A 197 -28.75 -15.52 -2.10
C PRO A 197 -27.80 -15.50 -0.89
N LYS A 198 -26.61 -14.85 -1.00
CA LYS A 198 -25.59 -14.82 0.05
C LYS A 198 -25.19 -13.40 0.46
N ASN A 199 -25.74 -12.38 -0.13
CA ASN A 199 -25.44 -10.98 0.18
C ASN A 199 -26.61 -10.05 -0.16
N THR A 200 -26.73 -8.98 0.61
CA THR A 200 -27.72 -7.91 0.43
C THR A 200 -26.95 -6.59 0.28
N GLU A 201 -27.25 -5.85 -0.79
CA GLU A 201 -26.46 -4.70 -1.23
C GLU A 201 -27.30 -3.43 -1.27
N PHE A 202 -26.78 -2.35 -0.68
CA PHE A 202 -27.40 -1.04 -0.69
C PHE A 202 -26.41 -0.02 -1.23
N GLU A 203 -26.88 0.91 -2.05
CA GLU A 203 -26.05 2.00 -2.54
C GLU A 203 -26.74 3.35 -2.38
N VAL A 204 -25.98 4.32 -1.86
CA VAL A 204 -26.45 5.69 -1.62
C VAL A 204 -25.55 6.67 -2.33
N VAL A 205 -26.15 7.71 -2.90
CA VAL A 205 -25.45 8.92 -3.36
C VAL A 205 -25.31 9.83 -2.16
N LEU A 206 -24.08 10.08 -1.71
CA LEU A 206 -23.80 11.00 -0.62
C LEU A 206 -23.10 12.24 -1.15
N THR A 207 -23.61 13.42 -0.78
CA THR A 207 -23.00 14.70 -1.13
C THR A 207 -22.46 15.37 0.11
N PHE A 208 -21.21 15.79 0.02
CA PHE A 208 -20.49 16.49 1.08
C PHE A 208 -20.27 17.94 0.67
N THR A 209 -20.69 18.88 1.50
CA THR A 209 -20.54 20.31 1.26
C THR A 209 -19.53 20.91 2.22
N GLY A 210 -18.66 21.81 1.72
CA GLY A 210 -17.61 22.38 2.56
C GLY A 210 -16.74 23.40 1.87
N GLN A 211 -15.61 23.71 2.52
CA GLN A 211 -14.61 24.66 2.02
C GLN A 211 -13.38 23.91 1.52
N PRO A 212 -13.15 23.83 0.20
CA PRO A 212 -11.98 23.19 -0.38
C PRO A 212 -10.72 24.01 -0.09
N THR A 213 -9.67 23.36 0.40
CA THR A 213 -8.34 23.93 0.61
C THR A 213 -7.28 23.32 -0.29
N GLY A 214 -7.41 22.03 -0.62
CA GLY A 214 -6.44 21.28 -1.41
C GLY A 214 -6.55 21.48 -2.92
N ALA A 215 -5.45 21.29 -3.62
CA ALA A 215 -5.40 21.34 -5.08
C ALA A 215 -6.04 20.10 -5.73
N TYR A 216 -5.90 18.92 -5.12
CA TYR A 216 -6.36 17.67 -5.72
C TYR A 216 -7.88 17.63 -5.85
N ILE A 217 -8.62 18.02 -4.81
CA ILE A 217 -10.09 18.03 -4.89
C ILE A 217 -10.61 19.06 -5.90
N ARG A 218 -9.87 20.16 -6.09
CA ARG A 218 -10.20 21.17 -7.10
C ARG A 218 -10.01 20.67 -8.53
N ASN A 219 -9.07 19.76 -8.73
CA ASN A 219 -8.77 19.22 -10.06
C ASN A 219 -9.73 18.12 -10.51
N VAL A 220 -10.34 17.38 -9.57
CA VAL A 220 -11.17 16.20 -9.89
C VAL A 220 -12.66 16.45 -9.71
N THR A 221 -13.06 17.57 -9.13
CA THR A 221 -14.47 17.87 -8.84
C THR A 221 -14.92 19.12 -9.60
N PRO A 222 -16.02 19.06 -10.38
CA PRO A 222 -16.53 20.23 -11.11
C PRO A 222 -16.85 21.42 -10.21
N THR A 223 -17.38 21.15 -9.00
CA THR A 223 -17.66 22.15 -7.98
C THR A 223 -17.05 21.69 -6.65
N PRO A 224 -15.83 22.11 -6.32
CA PRO A 224 -15.09 21.60 -5.16
C PRO A 224 -15.78 21.79 -3.80
N ASN A 225 -16.73 22.73 -3.70
CA ASN A 225 -17.56 22.92 -2.50
C ASN A 225 -18.64 21.83 -2.32
N SER A 226 -18.87 20.99 -3.33
CA SER A 226 -19.92 19.97 -3.34
C SER A 226 -19.36 18.69 -3.94
N VAL A 227 -18.85 17.80 -3.11
CA VAL A 227 -18.24 16.53 -3.48
C VAL A 227 -19.29 15.42 -3.34
N THR A 228 -19.53 14.67 -4.41
CA THR A 228 -20.51 13.59 -4.41
C THR A 228 -19.82 12.25 -4.72
N VAL A 229 -20.08 11.25 -3.87
CA VAL A 229 -19.63 9.86 -4.06
C VAL A 229 -20.82 8.91 -4.01
N ARG A 230 -20.62 7.66 -4.40
CA ARG A 230 -21.58 6.59 -4.13
C ARG A 230 -20.99 5.62 -3.13
N GLN A 231 -21.60 5.57 -1.95
CA GLN A 231 -21.23 4.67 -0.88
C GLN A 231 -22.09 3.42 -0.95
N HIS A 232 -21.43 2.31 -0.79
CA HIS A 232 -22.04 0.98 -0.90
C HIS A 232 -21.92 0.23 0.42
N HIS A 233 -22.99 -0.47 0.80
CA HIS A 233 -23.07 -1.27 2.01
C HIS A 233 -23.43 -2.70 1.62
N SER A 234 -22.62 -3.66 2.07
CA SER A 234 -22.80 -5.08 1.82
C SER A 234 -23.02 -5.83 3.14
N PHE A 235 -24.10 -6.56 3.24
CA PHE A 235 -24.33 -7.59 4.27
C PHE A 235 -24.10 -8.96 3.63
N VAL A 236 -23.09 -9.69 4.09
CA VAL A 236 -22.61 -10.91 3.43
C VAL A 236 -22.68 -12.08 4.39
N ALA A 237 -23.29 -13.19 3.94
CA ALA A 237 -23.33 -14.43 4.70
C ALA A 237 -21.89 -14.95 4.92
N LEU A 238 -21.62 -15.39 6.15
CA LEU A 238 -20.36 -16.06 6.45
C LEU A 238 -20.24 -17.39 5.70
N PRO A 239 -18.99 -17.85 5.41
CA PRO A 239 -18.78 -19.13 4.76
C PRO A 239 -19.38 -20.30 5.53
N GLU A 240 -19.72 -21.38 4.79
CA GLU A 240 -20.15 -22.64 5.38
C GLU A 240 -19.09 -23.19 6.35
N PRO A 241 -19.48 -23.89 7.44
CA PRO A 241 -18.54 -24.52 8.35
C PRO A 241 -17.58 -25.49 7.65
N GLY A 242 -16.47 -25.84 8.32
CA GLY A 242 -15.52 -26.87 7.84
C GLY A 242 -14.24 -26.32 7.26
N TYR A 243 -14.08 -25.00 7.09
CA TYR A 243 -12.78 -24.43 6.72
C TYR A 243 -11.74 -24.72 7.80
N GLN A 244 -10.56 -25.19 7.39
CA GLN A 244 -9.43 -25.46 8.29
C GLN A 244 -8.40 -24.33 8.17
N PRO A 245 -8.30 -23.44 9.18
CA PRO A 245 -7.27 -22.38 9.20
C PRO A 245 -5.87 -22.98 9.15
N ARG A 246 -4.97 -22.40 8.36
CA ARG A 246 -3.56 -22.82 8.30
C ARG A 246 -2.71 -21.86 9.12
N VAL A 247 -1.82 -22.41 9.96
CA VAL A 247 -0.97 -21.63 10.85
C VAL A 247 -0.03 -20.73 10.05
N PHE A 248 0.15 -19.51 10.53
CA PHE A 248 1.10 -18.55 9.96
C PHE A 248 2.55 -18.97 10.27
N ASP A 249 3.40 -18.92 9.26
CA ASP A 249 4.86 -19.02 9.39
C ASP A 249 5.47 -17.74 8.79
N PRO A 250 6.34 -17.00 9.52
CA PRO A 250 6.91 -15.75 9.02
C PRO A 250 7.77 -15.93 7.76
N ARG A 251 8.18 -17.16 7.45
CA ARG A 251 9.00 -17.49 6.29
C ARG A 251 8.18 -17.81 5.04
N ALA A 252 6.85 -17.93 5.14
CA ALA A 252 6.01 -18.46 4.05
C ALA A 252 5.43 -17.40 3.09
N GLY A 253 5.53 -16.11 3.44
CA GLY A 253 5.12 -15.01 2.56
C GLY A 253 3.62 -14.75 2.49
N TYR A 254 2.88 -14.99 3.57
CA TYR A 254 1.43 -14.77 3.63
C TYR A 254 1.06 -13.59 4.52
N PHE A 255 -0.03 -12.92 4.17
CA PHE A 255 -0.80 -12.12 5.12
C PHE A 255 -1.44 -13.01 6.18
N SER A 256 -1.69 -12.45 7.35
CA SER A 256 -2.28 -13.21 8.45
C SER A 256 -3.35 -12.41 9.19
N ILE A 257 -4.33 -13.13 9.72
CA ILE A 257 -5.15 -12.66 10.83
C ILE A 257 -4.48 -13.05 12.14
N SER A 258 -4.70 -12.25 13.19
CA SER A 258 -4.27 -12.61 14.55
C SER A 258 -5.33 -12.27 15.59
N TYR A 259 -5.34 -13.06 16.68
CA TYR A 259 -6.16 -12.80 17.85
C TYR A 259 -5.50 -13.36 19.11
N TYR A 260 -5.94 -12.89 20.27
CA TYR A 260 -5.49 -13.37 21.58
C TYR A 260 -6.51 -14.36 22.14
N ASP A 261 -6.07 -15.61 22.44
CA ASP A 261 -6.89 -16.65 23.02
C ASP A 261 -6.57 -16.84 24.52
N TYR A 262 -7.41 -16.30 25.37
CA TYR A 262 -7.24 -16.33 26.82
C TYR A 262 -7.53 -17.70 27.45
N ALA A 263 -8.02 -18.68 26.68
CA ALA A 263 -8.11 -20.07 27.13
C ALA A 263 -6.86 -20.90 26.81
N THR A 264 -5.84 -20.28 26.22
CA THR A 264 -4.58 -20.97 25.89
C THR A 264 -3.84 -21.40 27.16
N PRO A 265 -3.27 -22.64 27.23
CA PRO A 265 -2.44 -23.08 28.33
C PRO A 265 -1.29 -22.12 28.63
N ILE A 266 -0.92 -22.01 29.92
CA ILE A 266 0.03 -21.00 30.43
C ILE A 266 1.43 -21.09 29.81
N ASP A 267 1.81 -22.26 29.30
CA ASP A 267 3.09 -22.55 28.65
C ASP A 267 3.11 -22.28 27.15
N GLN A 268 1.98 -21.80 26.59
CA GLN A 268 1.85 -21.53 25.15
C GLN A 268 1.56 -20.06 24.87
N PRO A 269 1.97 -19.53 23.69
CA PRO A 269 1.63 -18.18 23.26
C PRO A 269 0.12 -17.99 23.14
N ILE A 270 -0.40 -16.95 23.77
CA ILE A 270 -1.83 -16.60 23.70
C ILE A 270 -2.22 -16.01 22.35
N GLU A 271 -1.27 -15.40 21.62
CA GLU A 271 -1.51 -14.88 20.29
C GLU A 271 -1.51 -16.03 19.27
N LYS A 272 -2.62 -16.16 18.56
CA LYS A 272 -2.79 -17.13 17.47
C LYS A 272 -2.76 -16.38 16.14
N ARG A 273 -2.09 -16.96 15.13
CA ARG A 273 -1.97 -16.37 13.80
C ARG A 273 -2.29 -17.42 12.74
N PHE A 274 -3.14 -17.06 11.79
CA PHE A 274 -3.47 -17.90 10.65
C PHE A 274 -3.27 -17.12 9.35
N ILE A 275 -2.79 -17.80 8.30
CA ILE A 275 -2.67 -17.19 6.98
C ILE A 275 -4.05 -16.89 6.38
N THR A 276 -4.13 -15.88 5.52
CA THR A 276 -5.32 -15.63 4.71
C THR A 276 -5.23 -16.45 3.42
N ARG A 277 -6.28 -17.19 3.05
CA ARG A 277 -6.34 -17.96 1.80
C ARG A 277 -7.76 -18.33 1.42
N HIS A 278 -8.02 -18.59 0.14
CA HIS A 278 -9.26 -19.18 -0.31
C HIS A 278 -9.40 -20.63 0.18
N ARG A 279 -10.63 -21.08 0.39
CA ARG A 279 -10.91 -22.51 0.53
C ARG A 279 -10.61 -23.21 -0.80
N LEU A 280 -9.73 -24.18 -0.78
CA LEU A 280 -9.41 -25.00 -1.93
C LEU A 280 -9.09 -26.41 -1.46
N GLU A 281 -9.78 -27.40 -1.97
CA GLU A 281 -9.69 -28.80 -1.57
C GLU A 281 -9.66 -29.68 -2.83
N LYS A 282 -8.81 -30.71 -2.83
CA LYS A 282 -8.75 -31.70 -3.91
C LYS A 282 -10.01 -32.59 -3.89
N LYS A 283 -10.53 -32.93 -5.06
CA LYS A 283 -11.55 -33.99 -5.18
C LYS A 283 -11.05 -35.35 -4.69
N ASN A 284 -9.74 -35.64 -4.92
CA ASN A 284 -9.06 -36.82 -4.42
C ASN A 284 -7.74 -36.41 -3.74
N PRO A 285 -7.73 -36.24 -2.41
CA PRO A 285 -6.54 -35.82 -1.65
C PRO A 285 -5.38 -36.82 -1.74
N GLU A 286 -5.66 -38.11 -1.94
CA GLU A 286 -4.66 -39.16 -2.05
C GLU A 286 -3.92 -39.16 -3.41
N ALA A 287 -4.48 -38.50 -4.41
CA ALA A 287 -3.84 -38.40 -5.73
C ALA A 287 -2.74 -37.36 -5.75
N ALA A 288 -1.62 -37.67 -6.40
CA ALA A 288 -0.54 -36.72 -6.62
C ALA A 288 -1.05 -35.47 -7.37
N LYS A 289 -1.98 -35.61 -8.32
CA LYS A 289 -2.69 -34.51 -8.99
C LYS A 289 -4.18 -34.78 -9.00
N SER A 290 -4.97 -33.77 -8.70
CA SER A 290 -6.43 -33.83 -8.67
C SER A 290 -7.05 -32.49 -9.06
N GLU A 291 -8.24 -32.50 -9.65
CA GLU A 291 -9.06 -31.32 -9.75
C GLU A 291 -9.47 -30.82 -8.36
N ALA A 292 -9.76 -29.53 -8.23
CA ALA A 292 -10.39 -28.98 -7.03
C ALA A 292 -11.89 -29.32 -6.96
N ILE A 293 -12.42 -29.48 -5.75
CA ILE A 293 -13.88 -29.58 -5.52
C ILE A 293 -14.58 -28.35 -6.12
N LYS A 294 -14.02 -27.15 -5.81
CA LYS A 294 -14.45 -25.87 -6.36
C LYS A 294 -13.22 -25.07 -6.77
N PRO A 295 -13.01 -24.76 -8.06
CA PRO A 295 -11.90 -23.94 -8.49
C PRO A 295 -12.05 -22.49 -8.01
N ILE A 296 -10.93 -21.80 -7.86
CA ILE A 296 -10.85 -20.36 -7.66
C ILE A 296 -10.97 -19.70 -9.04
N VAL A 297 -12.01 -18.90 -9.27
CA VAL A 297 -12.26 -18.23 -10.56
C VAL A 297 -12.24 -16.72 -10.37
N TYR A 298 -11.44 -16.02 -11.20
CA TYR A 298 -11.41 -14.56 -11.27
C TYR A 298 -12.05 -14.06 -12.56
N TYR A 299 -12.69 -12.91 -12.50
CA TYR A 299 -13.43 -12.32 -13.60
C TYR A 299 -12.96 -10.90 -13.90
N LEU A 300 -12.48 -10.65 -15.13
CA LEU A 300 -12.02 -9.34 -15.56
C LEU A 300 -13.21 -8.43 -15.95
N ASP A 301 -13.17 -7.18 -15.50
CA ASP A 301 -14.12 -6.11 -15.83
C ASP A 301 -14.25 -5.95 -17.36
N ARG A 302 -15.47 -5.99 -17.87
CA ARG A 302 -15.81 -5.84 -19.29
C ARG A 302 -15.40 -4.48 -19.88
N GLY A 303 -15.25 -3.45 -19.05
CA GLY A 303 -14.78 -2.12 -19.43
C GLY A 303 -13.29 -2.05 -19.81
N THR A 304 -12.54 -3.14 -19.73
CA THR A 304 -11.11 -3.18 -20.07
C THR A 304 -10.93 -3.23 -21.61
N PRO A 305 -10.22 -2.27 -22.23
CA PRO A 305 -10.01 -2.23 -23.69
C PRO A 305 -8.91 -3.19 -24.15
N GLU A 306 -8.94 -3.58 -25.43
CA GLU A 306 -7.78 -4.23 -26.08
C GLU A 306 -6.67 -3.21 -26.41
N PRO A 307 -5.38 -3.61 -26.42
CA PRO A 307 -4.80 -4.95 -26.12
C PRO A 307 -4.58 -5.22 -24.63
N ILE A 308 -4.96 -4.30 -23.76
CA ILE A 308 -4.78 -4.38 -22.31
C ILE A 308 -5.53 -5.58 -21.73
N ARG A 309 -6.77 -5.81 -22.17
CA ARG A 309 -7.61 -6.94 -21.77
C ARG A 309 -6.87 -8.27 -21.91
N THR A 310 -6.33 -8.53 -23.11
CA THR A 310 -5.55 -9.75 -23.37
C THR A 310 -4.36 -9.86 -22.45
N ALA A 311 -3.59 -8.78 -22.26
CA ALA A 311 -2.42 -8.80 -21.39
C ALA A 311 -2.78 -9.11 -19.92
N LEU A 312 -3.84 -8.51 -19.38
CA LEU A 312 -4.28 -8.74 -18.00
C LEU A 312 -4.77 -10.18 -17.79
N LEU A 313 -5.53 -10.73 -18.74
CA LEU A 313 -5.98 -12.13 -18.69
C LEU A 313 -4.79 -13.10 -18.76
N ASP A 314 -3.80 -12.84 -19.62
CA ASP A 314 -2.60 -13.68 -19.75
C ASP A 314 -1.79 -13.71 -18.44
N GLY A 315 -1.50 -12.53 -17.87
CA GLY A 315 -0.74 -12.44 -16.62
C GLY A 315 -1.48 -13.11 -15.44
N ALA A 316 -2.79 -12.87 -15.35
CA ALA A 316 -3.63 -13.49 -14.32
C ALA A 316 -3.58 -15.03 -14.36
N LYS A 317 -3.57 -15.63 -15.55
CA LYS A 317 -3.52 -17.08 -15.73
C LYS A 317 -2.19 -17.72 -15.28
N TRP A 318 -1.13 -16.94 -15.08
CA TRP A 318 0.16 -17.51 -14.66
C TRP A 318 0.07 -18.27 -13.34
N TRP A 319 -0.81 -17.88 -12.43
CA TRP A 319 -1.02 -18.55 -11.15
C TRP A 319 -1.40 -20.02 -11.29
N ASN A 320 -2.05 -20.43 -12.39
CA ASN A 320 -2.37 -21.83 -12.60
C ASN A 320 -1.11 -22.74 -12.55
N GLN A 321 0.05 -22.23 -12.98
CA GLN A 321 1.33 -22.96 -12.91
C GLN A 321 1.74 -23.27 -11.46
N ALA A 322 1.46 -22.37 -10.50
CA ALA A 322 1.77 -22.59 -9.09
C ALA A 322 0.80 -23.62 -8.46
N PHE A 323 -0.48 -23.54 -8.82
CA PHE A 323 -1.46 -24.54 -8.36
C PHE A 323 -1.20 -25.92 -8.97
N GLU A 324 -0.78 -26.01 -10.22
CA GLU A 324 -0.35 -27.27 -10.84
C GLU A 324 0.88 -27.87 -10.16
N ALA A 325 1.85 -27.03 -9.77
CA ALA A 325 3.01 -27.44 -9.00
C ALA A 325 2.64 -27.97 -7.60
N ALA A 326 1.59 -27.41 -6.99
CA ALA A 326 1.02 -27.87 -5.72
C ALA A 326 0.09 -29.12 -5.87
N GLY A 327 0.02 -29.72 -7.06
CA GLY A 327 -0.71 -30.96 -7.31
C GLY A 327 -2.20 -30.77 -7.64
N TYR A 328 -2.59 -29.60 -8.14
CA TYR A 328 -3.95 -29.36 -8.63
C TYR A 328 -4.05 -29.43 -10.15
N ILE A 329 -5.25 -29.65 -10.67
CA ILE A 329 -5.60 -29.60 -12.09
C ILE A 329 -6.71 -28.57 -12.26
N HIS A 330 -6.48 -27.54 -13.09
CA HIS A 330 -7.44 -26.48 -13.39
C HIS A 330 -8.08 -25.81 -12.15
N ALA A 331 -7.35 -25.72 -11.03
CA ALA A 331 -7.87 -25.18 -9.78
C ALA A 331 -7.94 -23.64 -9.75
N PHE A 332 -7.20 -22.96 -10.62
CA PHE A 332 -7.22 -21.53 -10.76
C PHE A 332 -7.59 -21.15 -12.21
N GLN A 333 -8.62 -20.30 -12.36
CA GLN A 333 -9.17 -19.92 -13.66
C GLN A 333 -9.40 -18.42 -13.75
N VAL A 334 -9.28 -17.87 -14.95
CA VAL A 334 -9.52 -16.43 -15.19
C VAL A 334 -10.34 -16.28 -16.47
N GLU A 335 -11.44 -15.54 -16.36
CA GLU A 335 -12.42 -15.34 -17.43
C GLU A 335 -12.87 -13.87 -17.53
N MET A 336 -13.61 -13.54 -18.57
CA MET A 336 -14.35 -12.30 -18.61
C MET A 336 -15.61 -12.39 -17.74
N LEU A 337 -15.95 -11.30 -17.03
CA LEU A 337 -17.20 -11.26 -16.27
C LEU A 337 -18.38 -11.50 -17.21
N PRO A 338 -19.28 -12.47 -16.95
CA PRO A 338 -20.47 -12.69 -17.76
C PRO A 338 -21.31 -11.41 -17.91
N GLU A 339 -22.04 -11.29 -18.99
CA GLU A 339 -22.77 -10.06 -19.32
C GLU A 339 -23.91 -9.76 -18.33
N ASP A 340 -24.56 -10.81 -17.87
CA ASP A 340 -25.65 -10.80 -16.90
C ASP A 340 -25.18 -10.87 -15.43
N ALA A 341 -23.89 -11.08 -15.17
CA ALA A 341 -23.35 -11.13 -13.82
C ALA A 341 -23.20 -9.74 -13.21
N ASP A 342 -23.56 -9.63 -11.94
CA ASP A 342 -23.30 -8.41 -11.16
C ASP A 342 -21.97 -8.54 -10.41
N PRO A 343 -20.98 -7.62 -10.60
CA PRO A 343 -19.71 -7.67 -9.91
C PRO A 343 -19.82 -7.50 -8.39
N MET A 344 -20.96 -7.02 -7.88
CA MET A 344 -21.24 -6.91 -6.45
C MET A 344 -21.61 -8.26 -5.81
N ASP A 345 -22.08 -9.23 -6.59
CA ASP A 345 -22.36 -10.56 -6.07
C ASP A 345 -21.04 -11.18 -5.52
N VAL A 346 -21.07 -11.55 -4.24
CA VAL A 346 -19.92 -12.09 -3.52
C VAL A 346 -19.35 -13.38 -4.13
N ARG A 347 -20.10 -14.06 -4.97
CA ARG A 347 -19.65 -15.28 -5.67
C ARG A 347 -18.61 -15.03 -6.76
N TYR A 348 -18.41 -13.77 -7.19
CA TYR A 348 -17.45 -13.43 -8.23
C TYR A 348 -16.24 -12.70 -7.63
N ASN A 349 -15.03 -13.27 -7.78
CA ASN A 349 -13.78 -12.53 -7.58
C ASN A 349 -13.56 -11.62 -8.79
N VAL A 350 -13.33 -10.33 -8.61
CA VAL A 350 -13.34 -9.36 -9.71
C VAL A 350 -12.00 -8.62 -9.85
N ILE A 351 -11.55 -8.50 -11.09
CA ILE A 351 -10.41 -7.66 -11.49
C ILE A 351 -10.99 -6.39 -12.11
N ASN A 352 -10.96 -5.28 -11.38
CA ASN A 352 -11.53 -3.99 -11.78
C ASN A 352 -10.52 -3.16 -12.58
N TRP A 353 -10.98 -2.51 -13.65
CA TRP A 353 -10.24 -1.51 -14.41
C TRP A 353 -10.69 -0.11 -14.00
N VAL A 354 -9.82 0.70 -13.40
CA VAL A 354 -10.20 2.00 -12.83
C VAL A 354 -9.44 3.15 -13.48
N HIS A 355 -10.14 4.29 -13.58
CA HIS A 355 -9.61 5.53 -14.14
C HIS A 355 -9.38 6.55 -13.01
N ARG A 356 -8.25 7.24 -13.04
CA ARG A 356 -7.89 8.30 -12.11
C ARG A 356 -7.28 9.48 -12.84
N ALA A 357 -7.31 10.67 -12.21
CA ALA A 357 -6.77 11.90 -12.80
C ALA A 357 -5.25 11.88 -12.97
N THR A 358 -4.54 11.13 -12.12
CA THR A 358 -3.09 11.01 -12.12
C THR A 358 -2.66 9.55 -12.13
N ARG A 359 -1.40 9.30 -12.51
CA ARG A 359 -0.79 7.97 -12.39
C ARG A 359 -0.73 7.58 -10.92
N GLY A 360 -0.94 6.31 -10.62
CA GLY A 360 -0.92 5.80 -9.26
C GLY A 360 -0.86 4.28 -9.22
N TRP A 361 -1.06 3.78 -8.03
CA TRP A 361 -0.92 2.36 -7.74
C TRP A 361 -2.13 1.52 -8.16
N SER A 362 -1.90 0.24 -8.29
CA SER A 362 -2.90 -0.82 -8.30
C SER A 362 -2.87 -1.52 -6.95
N TYR A 363 -3.91 -2.25 -6.60
CA TYR A 363 -3.92 -3.03 -5.36
C TYR A 363 -4.83 -4.25 -5.47
N GLY A 364 -4.46 -5.31 -4.75
CA GLY A 364 -5.29 -6.47 -4.50
C GLY A 364 -5.78 -6.46 -3.06
N ALA A 365 -7.09 -6.44 -2.85
CA ALA A 365 -7.74 -6.55 -1.55
C ALA A 365 -8.62 -7.80 -1.52
N SER A 366 -9.00 -8.26 -0.33
CA SER A 366 -9.87 -9.43 -0.18
C SER A 366 -10.90 -9.16 0.90
N VAL A 367 -12.10 -9.70 0.72
CA VAL A 367 -13.08 -9.84 1.79
C VAL A 367 -12.75 -11.14 2.53
N ILE A 368 -12.40 -11.03 3.80
CA ILE A 368 -11.86 -12.12 4.61
C ILE A 368 -12.82 -12.39 5.78
N ASP A 369 -12.97 -13.66 6.17
CA ASP A 369 -13.55 -14.00 7.47
C ASP A 369 -12.50 -13.77 8.57
N PRO A 370 -12.59 -12.71 9.40
CA PRO A 370 -11.57 -12.39 10.39
C PRO A 370 -11.51 -13.39 11.56
N ARG A 371 -12.38 -14.39 11.59
CA ARG A 371 -12.34 -15.48 12.56
C ARG A 371 -11.39 -16.59 12.15
N THR A 372 -11.21 -16.82 10.83
CA THR A 372 -10.54 -18.00 10.27
C THR A 372 -9.43 -17.68 9.27
N GLY A 373 -9.44 -16.51 8.65
CA GLY A 373 -8.57 -16.16 7.53
C GLY A 373 -9.08 -16.66 6.17
N GLU A 374 -10.30 -17.24 6.09
CA GLU A 374 -10.85 -17.65 4.81
C GLU A 374 -11.15 -16.45 3.92
N ILE A 375 -10.60 -16.40 2.72
CA ILE A 375 -10.92 -15.39 1.72
C ILE A 375 -12.24 -15.75 1.05
N ILE A 376 -13.22 -14.86 1.21
CA ILE A 376 -14.58 -15.02 0.66
C ILE A 376 -14.63 -14.49 -0.79
N LYS A 377 -13.97 -13.34 -1.02
CA LYS A 377 -13.94 -12.67 -2.33
C LYS A 377 -12.61 -11.93 -2.53
N GLY A 378 -11.95 -12.18 -3.65
CA GLY A 378 -10.83 -11.37 -4.12
C GLY A 378 -11.33 -10.13 -4.88
N HIS A 379 -10.68 -8.99 -4.66
CA HIS A 379 -11.04 -7.70 -5.22
C HIS A 379 -9.79 -6.96 -5.71
N VAL A 380 -9.46 -7.13 -6.99
CA VAL A 380 -8.31 -6.51 -7.64
C VAL A 380 -8.70 -5.17 -8.26
N THR A 381 -7.85 -4.15 -8.13
CA THR A 381 -8.04 -2.83 -8.71
C THR A 381 -6.80 -2.43 -9.51
N LEU A 382 -6.94 -2.25 -10.83
CA LEU A 382 -5.87 -1.91 -11.75
C LEU A 382 -6.07 -0.51 -12.34
N GLY A 383 -5.07 0.36 -12.15
CA GLY A 383 -5.11 1.74 -12.62
C GLY A 383 -4.76 1.88 -14.10
N SER A 384 -5.63 2.52 -14.88
CA SER A 384 -5.50 2.65 -16.34
C SER A 384 -4.32 3.51 -16.81
N LEU A 385 -3.85 4.45 -15.99
CA LEU A 385 -2.74 5.33 -16.37
C LEU A 385 -1.35 4.70 -16.17
N ARG A 386 -1.28 3.49 -15.64
CA ARG A 386 -0.02 2.75 -15.51
C ARG A 386 0.69 2.59 -16.87
N VAL A 387 -0.06 2.29 -17.92
CA VAL A 387 0.46 2.14 -19.30
C VAL A 387 1.24 3.37 -19.75
N ARG A 388 0.79 4.58 -19.42
CA ARG A 388 1.45 5.81 -19.84
C ARG A 388 2.83 6.00 -19.24
N GLN A 389 3.06 5.50 -18.03
CA GLN A 389 4.38 5.57 -17.42
C GLN A 389 5.38 4.64 -18.11
N ASP A 390 4.95 3.42 -18.43
CA ASP A 390 5.82 2.49 -19.16
C ASP A 390 6.16 3.02 -20.55
N TYR A 391 5.21 3.70 -21.21
CA TYR A 391 5.47 4.41 -22.45
C TYR A 391 6.50 5.53 -22.31
N LEU A 392 6.40 6.38 -21.26
CA LEU A 392 7.40 7.45 -21.01
C LEU A 392 8.79 6.89 -20.77
N ILE A 393 8.90 5.78 -20.03
CA ILE A 393 10.20 5.10 -19.82
C ILE A 393 10.73 4.59 -21.16
N ALA A 394 9.89 3.94 -21.95
CA ALA A 394 10.29 3.41 -23.26
C ALA A 394 10.65 4.52 -24.27
N GLU A 395 9.89 5.63 -24.32
CA GLU A 395 10.21 6.82 -25.12
C GLU A 395 11.59 7.39 -24.75
N GLY A 396 11.87 7.48 -23.46
CA GLY A 396 13.17 7.95 -22.96
C GLY A 396 14.34 7.03 -23.33
N LEU A 397 14.13 5.73 -23.21
CA LEU A 397 15.18 4.73 -23.49
C LEU A 397 15.47 4.57 -24.99
N LEU A 398 14.44 4.57 -25.85
CA LEU A 398 14.53 4.11 -27.23
C LEU A 398 14.61 5.25 -28.26
N ALA A 399 14.21 6.49 -27.91
CA ALA A 399 14.08 7.61 -28.84
C ALA A 399 13.35 7.19 -30.14
N PRO A 400 12.08 6.72 -30.06
CA PRO A 400 11.47 5.86 -31.10
C PRO A 400 10.90 6.61 -32.30
N TYR A 401 10.90 7.95 -32.29
CA TYR A 401 10.22 8.79 -33.29
C TYR A 401 11.15 9.38 -34.34
N GLU A 402 12.01 8.56 -34.90
CA GLU A 402 12.90 8.99 -35.98
C GLU A 402 12.09 9.28 -37.26
N GLU A 403 12.35 10.45 -37.86
CA GLU A 403 11.63 10.91 -39.04
C GLU A 403 11.78 9.93 -40.22
N GLY A 404 10.66 9.62 -40.86
CA GLY A 404 10.60 8.69 -41.98
C GLY A 404 10.66 7.20 -41.62
N LYS A 405 10.73 6.85 -40.33
CA LYS A 405 10.69 5.46 -39.85
C LYS A 405 9.38 5.14 -39.15
N PRO A 406 8.86 3.91 -39.27
CA PRO A 406 7.74 3.47 -38.46
C PRO A 406 8.12 3.37 -36.99
N VAL A 407 7.20 3.72 -36.10
CA VAL A 407 7.42 3.57 -34.66
C VAL A 407 7.50 2.09 -34.28
N SER A 408 8.55 1.72 -33.56
CA SER A 408 8.74 0.33 -33.10
C SER A 408 7.61 -0.12 -32.15
N LYS A 409 7.21 -1.39 -32.25
CA LYS A 409 6.27 -2.04 -31.31
C LYS A 409 6.88 -2.35 -29.95
N GLU A 410 8.18 -2.13 -29.77
CA GLU A 410 8.90 -2.44 -28.50
C GLU A 410 8.32 -1.69 -27.32
N MET A 411 7.86 -0.44 -27.50
CA MET A 411 7.22 0.33 -26.42
C MET A 411 5.89 -0.30 -25.97
N GLU A 412 5.06 -0.70 -26.92
CA GLU A 412 3.80 -1.40 -26.62
C GLU A 412 4.07 -2.75 -25.94
N GLN A 413 5.03 -3.50 -26.46
CA GLN A 413 5.42 -4.80 -25.90
C GLN A 413 5.93 -4.67 -24.46
N LEU A 414 6.76 -3.67 -24.15
CA LEU A 414 7.23 -3.38 -22.80
C LEU A 414 6.08 -3.06 -21.86
N ALA A 415 5.17 -2.18 -22.27
CA ALA A 415 4.02 -1.79 -21.46
C ALA A 415 3.06 -2.97 -21.21
N LEU A 416 2.80 -3.80 -22.23
CA LEU A 416 1.98 -5.01 -22.08
C LEU A 416 2.65 -6.09 -21.24
N ALA A 417 3.97 -6.25 -21.33
CA ALA A 417 4.73 -7.16 -20.44
C ALA A 417 4.59 -6.75 -18.97
N ARG A 418 4.70 -5.45 -18.69
CA ARG A 418 4.48 -4.93 -17.34
C ARG A 418 3.05 -5.16 -16.85
N LEU A 419 2.04 -4.97 -17.72
CA LEU A 419 0.64 -5.23 -17.34
C LEU A 419 0.36 -6.69 -17.03
N ARG A 420 1.01 -7.64 -17.74
CA ARG A 420 0.93 -9.07 -17.40
C ARG A 420 1.46 -9.33 -16.00
N GLN A 421 2.67 -8.84 -15.71
CA GLN A 421 3.29 -8.99 -14.39
C GLN A 421 2.47 -8.32 -13.29
N LEU A 422 1.94 -7.11 -13.54
CA LEU A 422 1.07 -6.39 -12.61
C LEU A 422 -0.22 -7.17 -12.31
N SER A 423 -0.86 -7.72 -13.32
CA SER A 423 -2.07 -8.53 -13.13
C SER A 423 -1.80 -9.76 -12.26
N ALA A 424 -0.69 -10.46 -12.49
CA ALA A 424 -0.27 -11.56 -11.66
C ALA A 424 0.00 -11.11 -10.20
N HIS A 425 0.70 -9.98 -10.03
CA HIS A 425 1.04 -9.42 -8.72
C HIS A 425 -0.22 -9.11 -7.87
N GLU A 426 -1.15 -8.33 -8.39
CA GLU A 426 -2.34 -7.92 -7.64
C GLU A 426 -3.27 -9.11 -7.32
N ILE A 427 -3.32 -10.11 -8.19
CA ILE A 427 -4.01 -11.37 -7.88
C ILE A 427 -3.31 -12.12 -6.76
N GLY A 428 -1.97 -12.14 -6.71
CA GLY A 428 -1.22 -12.76 -5.64
C GLY A 428 -1.63 -12.26 -4.26
N HIS A 429 -1.85 -10.94 -4.11
CA HIS A 429 -2.38 -10.39 -2.87
C HIS A 429 -3.76 -10.96 -2.51
N THR A 430 -4.63 -11.13 -3.50
CA THR A 430 -5.96 -11.71 -3.28
C THR A 430 -5.95 -13.22 -3.13
N LEU A 431 -4.81 -13.87 -3.29
CA LEU A 431 -4.53 -15.25 -2.89
C LEU A 431 -3.92 -15.34 -1.48
N GLY A 432 -3.72 -14.22 -0.80
CA GLY A 432 -3.18 -14.11 0.55
C GLY A 432 -1.69 -13.80 0.64
N LEU A 433 -1.00 -13.55 -0.50
CA LEU A 433 0.45 -13.38 -0.52
C LEU A 433 0.87 -11.95 -0.22
N ALA A 434 1.87 -11.80 0.65
CA ALA A 434 2.57 -10.55 0.91
C ALA A 434 3.68 -10.31 -0.13
N HIS A 435 4.22 -9.08 -0.18
CA HIS A 435 5.37 -8.77 -1.05
C HIS A 435 6.60 -9.62 -0.71
N SER A 436 7.35 -10.01 -1.73
CA SER A 436 8.60 -10.78 -1.61
C SER A 436 9.76 -10.04 -2.28
N TYR A 437 10.45 -9.17 -1.53
CA TYR A 437 11.51 -8.31 -2.05
C TYR A 437 12.92 -8.92 -2.08
N ALA A 438 13.07 -10.17 -1.68
CA ALA A 438 14.30 -10.95 -1.95
C ALA A 438 14.40 -11.38 -3.41
N SER A 439 13.29 -11.32 -4.14
CA SER A 439 13.10 -11.84 -5.49
C SER A 439 14.10 -11.30 -6.51
N SER A 440 14.36 -9.98 -6.53
CA SER A 440 15.30 -9.35 -7.47
C SER A 440 16.72 -9.93 -7.35
N SER A 441 17.15 -10.25 -6.11
CA SER A 441 18.45 -10.88 -5.84
C SER A 441 18.48 -12.38 -6.11
N GLU A 442 17.32 -13.02 -6.29
CA GLU A 442 17.11 -14.46 -6.47
C GLU A 442 16.61 -14.82 -7.88
N ASN A 443 17.08 -14.10 -8.89
CA ASN A 443 16.72 -14.28 -10.31
C ASN A 443 15.22 -14.08 -10.59
N LEU A 444 14.62 -13.03 -10.04
CA LEU A 444 13.19 -12.68 -10.18
C LEU A 444 12.28 -13.83 -9.71
N ALA A 445 12.57 -14.36 -8.52
CA ALA A 445 11.94 -15.57 -7.99
C ALA A 445 10.43 -15.41 -7.68
N SER A 446 9.86 -14.20 -7.71
CA SER A 446 8.46 -13.95 -7.37
C SER A 446 7.85 -12.80 -8.16
N VAL A 447 6.60 -12.96 -8.60
CA VAL A 447 5.79 -11.86 -9.13
C VAL A 447 5.33 -10.90 -8.03
N MET A 448 5.46 -11.28 -6.74
CA MET A 448 5.13 -10.43 -5.59
C MET A 448 6.22 -9.40 -5.28
N ASP A 449 7.18 -9.20 -6.16
CA ASP A 449 8.15 -8.11 -6.16
C ASP A 449 7.63 -6.90 -6.96
N TYR A 450 8.27 -5.75 -6.77
CA TYR A 450 8.12 -4.56 -7.61
C TYR A 450 9.32 -4.46 -8.57
N PRO A 451 9.28 -5.07 -9.76
CA PRO A 451 10.43 -5.08 -10.66
C PRO A 451 10.59 -3.75 -11.37
N HIS A 452 11.84 -3.25 -11.45
CA HIS A 452 12.23 -2.23 -12.41
C HIS A 452 12.47 -2.90 -13.78
N PRO A 453 12.19 -2.26 -14.92
CA PRO A 453 12.43 -2.89 -16.21
C PRO A 453 13.91 -3.28 -16.34
N TYR A 454 14.18 -4.55 -16.62
CA TYR A 454 15.54 -5.02 -16.91
C TYR A 454 15.93 -4.62 -18.33
N VAL A 455 16.79 -3.62 -18.40
CA VAL A 455 17.28 -3.05 -19.67
C VAL A 455 18.75 -3.39 -19.80
N TYR A 456 19.22 -3.71 -21.00
CA TYR A 456 20.62 -4.03 -21.23
C TYR A 456 21.15 -3.41 -22.54
N LEU A 457 22.46 -3.32 -22.67
CA LEU A 457 23.12 -2.88 -23.91
C LEU A 457 23.47 -4.09 -24.77
N ASP A 458 22.96 -4.12 -25.99
CA ASP A 458 23.29 -5.07 -27.00
C ASP A 458 24.03 -4.35 -28.14
N ASN A 459 25.31 -4.67 -28.33
CA ASN A 459 26.18 -3.97 -29.31
C ASN A 459 26.10 -2.42 -29.21
N GLY A 460 26.03 -1.90 -27.97
CA GLY A 460 25.95 -0.47 -27.68
C GLY A 460 24.56 0.14 -27.86
N ARG A 461 23.54 -0.64 -28.20
CA ARG A 461 22.13 -0.20 -28.29
C ARG A 461 21.32 -0.68 -27.10
N ILE A 462 20.40 0.15 -26.65
CA ILE A 462 19.47 -0.19 -25.57
C ILE A 462 18.50 -1.24 -26.08
N ASN A 463 18.37 -2.33 -25.32
CA ASN A 463 17.44 -3.42 -25.58
C ASN A 463 16.50 -3.61 -24.37
N VAL A 464 15.18 -3.64 -24.63
CA VAL A 464 14.11 -3.75 -23.64
C VAL A 464 13.33 -5.08 -23.77
N SER A 465 13.75 -5.99 -24.63
CA SER A 465 13.00 -7.22 -24.92
C SER A 465 12.83 -8.19 -23.73
N LYS A 466 13.66 -8.01 -22.69
CA LYS A 466 13.63 -8.78 -21.44
C LYS A 466 13.27 -7.91 -20.23
N ALA A 467 12.52 -6.83 -20.45
CA ALA A 467 12.25 -5.85 -19.41
C ALA A 467 11.52 -6.43 -18.20
N TYR A 468 10.64 -7.38 -18.40
CA TYR A 468 9.88 -8.06 -17.35
C TYR A 468 9.82 -9.57 -17.63
N ASP A 469 9.77 -10.36 -16.58
CA ASP A 469 9.58 -11.82 -16.69
C ASP A 469 8.17 -12.16 -17.16
N ASP A 470 7.98 -13.35 -17.74
CA ASP A 470 6.74 -13.75 -18.42
C ASP A 470 6.01 -14.92 -17.75
N LYS A 471 6.39 -15.30 -16.52
CA LYS A 471 5.83 -16.45 -15.81
C LYS A 471 5.83 -16.25 -14.30
N ILE A 472 5.21 -17.23 -13.62
CA ILE A 472 5.23 -17.31 -12.16
C ILE A 472 6.62 -17.72 -11.66
N GLY A 473 7.09 -17.12 -10.59
CA GLY A 473 8.41 -17.35 -10.03
C GLY A 473 8.54 -18.63 -9.22
N ALA A 474 9.77 -18.96 -8.86
CA ALA A 474 10.08 -20.13 -8.03
C ALA A 474 9.50 -19.99 -6.61
N TRP A 475 9.64 -18.79 -6.02
CA TRP A 475 9.09 -18.49 -4.69
C TRP A 475 7.56 -18.53 -4.68
N ASP A 476 6.91 -18.07 -5.73
CA ASP A 476 5.45 -18.10 -5.84
C ASP A 476 4.90 -19.53 -5.77
N LYS A 477 5.61 -20.50 -6.39
CA LYS A 477 5.26 -21.91 -6.28
C LYS A 477 5.43 -22.47 -4.87
N VAL A 478 6.46 -22.04 -4.15
CA VAL A 478 6.68 -22.40 -2.74
C VAL A 478 5.55 -21.85 -1.88
N SER A 479 5.20 -20.56 -2.04
CA SER A 479 4.13 -19.93 -1.28
C SER A 479 2.78 -20.60 -1.54
N ILE A 480 2.41 -20.87 -2.81
CA ILE A 480 1.17 -21.58 -3.13
C ILE A 480 1.18 -23.01 -2.58
N ALA A 481 2.30 -23.72 -2.63
CA ALA A 481 2.40 -25.04 -2.00
C ALA A 481 2.19 -24.96 -0.48
N TYR A 482 2.83 -24.00 0.21
CA TYR A 482 2.61 -23.80 1.64
C TYR A 482 1.15 -23.46 1.96
N GLY A 483 0.52 -22.56 1.21
CA GLY A 483 -0.83 -22.07 1.52
C GLY A 483 -1.95 -23.01 1.11
N TYR A 484 -1.78 -23.74 -0.02
CA TYR A 484 -2.90 -24.41 -0.67
C TYR A 484 -2.74 -25.90 -0.89
N GLN A 485 -1.54 -26.47 -0.75
CA GLN A 485 -1.37 -27.90 -0.98
C GLN A 485 -2.17 -28.73 0.05
N ASP A 486 -2.98 -29.68 -0.44
CA ASP A 486 -3.61 -30.72 0.36
C ASP A 486 -2.66 -31.90 0.54
N PHE A 487 -2.74 -32.54 1.70
CA PHE A 487 -1.93 -33.69 2.05
C PHE A 487 -2.84 -34.91 2.24
N PRO A 488 -2.31 -36.14 1.95
CA PRO A 488 -3.01 -37.39 2.21
C PRO A 488 -3.42 -37.53 3.67
N ALA A 489 -4.48 -38.30 3.93
CA ALA A 489 -4.95 -38.55 5.28
C ALA A 489 -3.84 -39.13 6.19
N GLY A 490 -3.74 -38.66 7.42
CA GLY A 490 -2.72 -39.05 8.38
C GLY A 490 -1.35 -38.38 8.23
N THR A 491 -1.18 -37.46 7.28
CA THR A 491 0.03 -36.65 7.15
C THR A 491 0.11 -35.67 8.33
N ASP A 492 1.29 -35.57 8.95
CA ASP A 492 1.59 -34.47 9.87
C ASP A 492 1.78 -33.18 9.06
N GLU A 493 0.73 -32.37 9.00
CA GLU A 493 0.70 -31.14 8.20
C GLU A 493 1.81 -30.17 8.61
N LYS A 494 2.10 -30.04 9.91
CA LYS A 494 3.14 -29.15 10.40
C LYS A 494 4.52 -29.54 9.85
N ASN A 495 4.84 -30.81 9.89
CA ASN A 495 6.11 -31.32 9.36
C ASN A 495 6.17 -31.21 7.83
N ALA A 496 5.07 -31.46 7.13
CA ALA A 496 4.99 -31.30 5.68
C ALA A 496 5.19 -29.85 5.23
N LEU A 497 4.55 -28.89 5.91
CA LEU A 497 4.71 -27.44 5.67
C LEU A 497 6.14 -26.98 5.97
N ASN A 498 6.74 -27.43 7.09
CA ASN A 498 8.15 -27.14 7.40
C ASN A 498 9.10 -27.67 6.32
N LYS A 499 8.81 -28.84 5.74
CA LYS A 499 9.62 -29.39 4.66
C LYS A 499 9.57 -28.51 3.40
N ILE A 500 8.41 -27.98 3.03
CA ILE A 500 8.29 -27.06 1.88
C ILE A 500 9.22 -25.86 2.06
N ILE A 501 9.23 -25.25 3.25
CA ILE A 501 10.10 -24.10 3.53
C ILE A 501 11.58 -24.52 3.59
N ALA A 502 11.91 -25.66 4.23
CA ALA A 502 13.29 -26.13 4.30
C ALA A 502 13.87 -26.41 2.91
N ASP A 503 13.10 -27.05 2.03
CA ASP A 503 13.50 -27.32 0.65
C ASP A 503 13.74 -26.00 -0.13
N ALA A 504 12.90 -24.99 0.09
CA ALA A 504 13.07 -23.67 -0.52
C ALA A 504 14.38 -23.00 -0.05
N LEU A 505 14.64 -22.99 1.26
CA LEU A 505 15.86 -22.44 1.84
C LEU A 505 17.13 -23.14 1.34
N GLN A 506 17.10 -24.48 1.20
CA GLN A 506 18.20 -25.25 0.62
C GLN A 506 18.47 -24.90 -0.85
N ASN A 507 17.45 -24.48 -1.59
CA ASN A 507 17.55 -23.99 -2.96
C ASN A 507 17.91 -22.49 -3.05
N GLY A 508 18.22 -21.83 -1.93
CA GLY A 508 18.63 -20.43 -1.89
C GLY A 508 17.49 -19.43 -1.98
N LEU A 509 16.24 -19.87 -1.89
CA LEU A 509 15.08 -19.01 -1.88
C LEU A 509 14.77 -18.54 -0.45
N THR A 510 14.53 -17.24 -0.28
CA THR A 510 14.20 -16.63 1.02
C THR A 510 13.02 -15.68 0.91
N PHE A 511 12.43 -15.34 2.05
CA PHE A 511 11.34 -14.38 2.13
C PHE A 511 11.74 -13.18 2.94
N LEU A 512 11.58 -11.98 2.35
CA LEU A 512 11.77 -10.67 2.97
C LEU A 512 10.70 -9.73 2.44
N SER A 513 10.09 -8.95 3.31
CA SER A 513 8.92 -8.16 2.95
C SER A 513 9.10 -6.65 3.19
N ASP A 514 7.99 -5.92 3.25
CA ASP A 514 7.92 -4.47 3.30
C ASP A 514 8.74 -3.84 4.43
N GLN A 515 8.70 -4.42 5.63
CA GLN A 515 9.43 -3.92 6.79
C GLN A 515 10.95 -3.90 6.60
N ASP A 516 11.49 -4.75 5.70
CA ASP A 516 12.93 -4.85 5.40
C ASP A 516 13.32 -4.02 4.19
N ALA A 517 12.38 -3.86 3.26
CA ALA A 517 12.62 -3.24 1.97
C ALA A 517 12.29 -1.73 1.95
N ARG A 518 11.19 -1.30 2.55
CA ARG A 518 10.66 0.07 2.44
C ARG A 518 11.34 1.12 3.31
N PRO A 519 11.68 0.86 4.59
CA PRO A 519 12.24 1.93 5.41
C PRO A 519 13.51 2.51 4.80
N PHE A 520 13.59 3.84 4.73
CA PHE A 520 14.72 4.55 4.15
C PHE A 520 16.05 4.22 4.82
N GLY A 521 16.01 3.89 6.11
CA GLY A 521 17.14 3.44 6.91
C GLY A 521 17.38 1.92 6.90
N SER A 522 16.65 1.13 6.09
CA SER A 522 16.79 -0.32 6.02
C SER A 522 18.24 -0.79 5.86
N ALA A 523 18.53 -1.94 6.46
CA ALA A 523 19.87 -2.51 6.49
C ALA A 523 20.05 -3.72 5.55
N HIS A 524 18.95 -4.30 5.06
CA HIS A 524 19.03 -5.56 4.33
C HIS A 524 19.50 -5.33 2.88
N PRO A 525 20.67 -5.88 2.45
CA PRO A 525 21.28 -5.57 1.14
C PRO A 525 20.59 -6.27 -0.04
N TYR A 526 19.76 -7.30 0.24
CA TYR A 526 19.10 -8.14 -0.76
C TYR A 526 17.58 -8.00 -0.75
N ALA A 527 17.04 -6.92 -0.18
CA ALA A 527 15.62 -6.63 -0.18
C ALA A 527 15.38 -5.17 -0.53
N HIS A 528 14.87 -4.92 -1.76
CA HIS A 528 14.52 -3.58 -2.19
C HIS A 528 13.41 -3.60 -3.25
N LEU A 529 12.77 -2.44 -3.45
CA LEU A 529 11.75 -2.19 -4.46
C LEU A 529 12.39 -1.58 -5.69
N TRP A 530 11.93 -1.95 -6.88
CA TRP A 530 12.34 -1.34 -8.15
C TRP A 530 13.83 -1.50 -8.47
N ASP A 531 14.46 -2.54 -7.96
CA ASP A 531 15.82 -2.89 -8.25
C ASP A 531 15.91 -4.16 -9.12
N ASN A 532 17.11 -4.50 -9.53
CA ASN A 532 17.44 -5.72 -10.24
C ASN A 532 18.79 -6.25 -9.75
N GLY A 533 19.03 -7.54 -10.02
CA GLY A 533 20.34 -8.17 -9.90
C GLY A 533 20.70 -8.62 -8.49
N HIS A 534 21.58 -9.63 -8.44
CA HIS A 534 22.02 -10.24 -7.17
C HIS A 534 22.85 -9.30 -6.29
N LYS A 535 23.64 -8.39 -6.92
CA LYS A 535 24.44 -7.39 -6.21
C LYS A 535 24.04 -6.00 -6.63
N ALA A 536 23.41 -5.27 -5.75
CA ALA A 536 22.87 -3.95 -6.03
C ALA A 536 23.89 -2.95 -6.58
N HIS A 537 25.16 -3.03 -6.17
CA HIS A 537 26.22 -2.12 -6.64
C HIS A 537 26.75 -2.45 -8.04
N ASP A 538 26.81 -3.74 -8.41
CA ASP A 538 27.19 -4.14 -9.78
C ASP A 538 26.08 -3.72 -10.75
N GLU A 539 24.83 -3.91 -10.35
CA GLU A 539 23.66 -3.50 -11.12
C GLU A 539 23.57 -1.97 -11.24
N LEU A 540 23.88 -1.21 -10.17
CA LEU A 540 23.94 0.25 -10.24
C LEU A 540 24.94 0.72 -11.31
N THR A 541 26.11 0.09 -11.37
CA THR A 541 27.12 0.40 -12.40
C THR A 541 26.59 0.15 -13.81
N ARG A 542 25.87 -0.97 -14.01
CA ARG A 542 25.22 -1.31 -15.29
C ARG A 542 24.12 -0.31 -15.66
N VAL A 543 23.27 0.05 -14.71
CA VAL A 543 22.17 1.03 -14.90
C VAL A 543 22.72 2.41 -15.25
N LEU A 544 23.83 2.85 -14.64
CA LEU A 544 24.50 4.11 -15.00
C LEU A 544 25.02 4.12 -16.43
N ALA A 545 25.53 2.99 -16.94
CA ALA A 545 25.95 2.87 -18.34
C ALA A 545 24.75 2.99 -19.30
N ILE A 546 23.62 2.36 -18.99
CA ILE A 546 22.37 2.46 -19.77
C ILE A 546 21.86 3.90 -19.77
N ARG A 547 21.80 4.53 -18.59
CA ARG A 547 21.41 5.95 -18.43
C ARG A 547 22.27 6.87 -19.28
N LYS A 548 23.58 6.65 -19.29
CA LYS A 548 24.52 7.40 -20.11
C LYS A 548 24.16 7.28 -21.60
N THR A 549 24.00 6.06 -22.11
CA THR A 549 23.63 5.80 -23.51
C THR A 549 22.27 6.43 -23.86
N ALA A 550 21.26 6.34 -22.97
CA ALA A 550 19.96 6.97 -23.18
C ALA A 550 20.07 8.51 -23.27
N LEU A 551 20.85 9.15 -22.40
CA LEU A 551 21.08 10.61 -22.43
C LEU A 551 21.93 11.03 -23.63
N GLU A 552 22.87 10.21 -24.11
CA GLU A 552 23.62 10.47 -25.33
C GLU A 552 22.74 10.48 -26.59
N ASN A 553 21.71 9.65 -26.63
CA ASN A 553 20.72 9.55 -27.70
C ASN A 553 19.51 10.49 -27.52
N PHE A 554 19.37 11.15 -26.37
CA PHE A 554 18.21 11.96 -26.02
C PHE A 554 18.10 13.20 -26.92
N GLY A 555 16.89 13.44 -27.47
CA GLY A 555 16.63 14.56 -28.36
C GLY A 555 15.17 14.59 -28.86
N LEU A 556 14.94 15.27 -29.99
CA LEU A 556 13.59 15.42 -30.59
C LEU A 556 12.92 14.09 -30.93
N ASN A 557 13.71 13.04 -31.19
CA ASN A 557 13.19 11.71 -31.47
C ASN A 557 12.57 11.01 -30.21
N ASN A 558 12.66 11.61 -29.03
CA ASN A 558 11.99 11.11 -27.83
C ASN A 558 10.53 11.58 -27.70
N ILE A 559 10.08 12.50 -28.57
CA ILE A 559 8.69 12.98 -28.62
C ILE A 559 8.11 12.83 -30.03
N LYS A 560 6.78 12.69 -30.11
CA LYS A 560 6.10 12.52 -31.41
C LYS A 560 6.25 13.76 -32.30
N PRO A 561 6.38 13.59 -33.62
CA PRO A 561 6.28 14.72 -34.54
C PRO A 561 5.03 15.55 -34.32
N GLY A 562 5.18 16.87 -34.25
CA GLY A 562 4.09 17.81 -33.97
C GLY A 562 3.78 18.04 -32.48
N ALA A 563 4.39 17.27 -31.57
CA ALA A 563 4.29 17.57 -30.14
C ALA A 563 5.10 18.83 -29.77
N PRO A 564 4.65 19.66 -28.82
CA PRO A 564 5.44 20.78 -28.32
C PRO A 564 6.80 20.30 -27.77
N VAL A 565 7.88 20.98 -28.18
CA VAL A 565 9.26 20.60 -27.74
C VAL A 565 9.38 20.61 -26.22
N ALA A 566 8.63 21.45 -25.52
CA ALA A 566 8.56 21.50 -24.06
C ALA A 566 8.17 20.17 -23.39
N THR A 567 7.51 19.24 -24.12
CA THR A 567 7.16 17.91 -23.60
C THR A 567 8.38 16.98 -23.44
N LEU A 568 9.54 17.34 -24.03
CA LEU A 568 10.81 16.66 -23.74
C LEU A 568 11.15 16.62 -22.25
N HIS A 569 10.76 17.63 -21.50
CA HIS A 569 10.97 17.65 -20.06
C HIS A 569 10.30 16.46 -19.35
N GLU A 570 9.10 16.05 -19.79
CA GLU A 570 8.39 14.90 -19.24
C GLU A 570 9.15 13.59 -19.45
N VAL A 571 9.71 13.42 -20.64
CA VAL A 571 10.48 12.22 -21.02
C VAL A 571 11.90 12.23 -20.40
N LEU A 572 12.49 13.40 -20.16
CA LEU A 572 13.80 13.53 -19.52
C LEU A 572 13.76 13.05 -18.06
N VAL A 573 12.68 13.31 -17.32
CA VAL A 573 12.58 12.98 -15.88
C VAL A 573 12.88 11.51 -15.60
N PRO A 574 12.18 10.51 -16.19
CA PRO A 574 12.45 9.10 -15.93
C PRO A 574 13.87 8.69 -16.40
N MET A 575 14.42 9.31 -17.41
CA MET A 575 15.78 9.02 -17.88
C MET A 575 16.86 9.61 -16.99
N TYR A 576 16.70 10.85 -16.56
CA TYR A 576 17.65 11.50 -15.67
C TYR A 576 17.73 10.79 -14.31
N PHE A 577 16.60 10.34 -13.77
CA PHE A 577 16.50 9.60 -12.52
C PHE A 577 16.41 8.07 -12.70
N PHE A 578 16.79 7.53 -13.85
CA PHE A 578 16.66 6.09 -14.13
C PHE A 578 17.39 5.19 -13.12
N HIS A 579 18.46 5.69 -12.50
CA HIS A 579 19.29 5.00 -11.51
C HIS A 579 18.76 5.10 -10.07
N ARG A 580 17.68 5.87 -9.79
CA ARG A 580 17.31 6.25 -8.41
C ARG A 580 17.09 5.07 -7.47
N TYR A 581 16.33 4.08 -7.89
CA TYR A 581 15.98 2.92 -7.05
C TYR A 581 17.17 1.97 -6.85
N GLN A 582 17.96 1.79 -7.88
CA GLN A 582 19.20 1.01 -7.78
C GLN A 582 20.23 1.70 -6.86
N THR A 583 20.22 3.04 -6.79
CA THR A 583 21.00 3.81 -5.82
C THR A 583 20.53 3.54 -4.38
N GLU A 584 19.22 3.48 -4.16
CA GLU A 584 18.64 3.13 -2.85
C GLU A 584 19.04 1.70 -2.44
N ALA A 585 18.91 0.73 -3.34
CA ALA A 585 19.35 -0.65 -3.11
C ALA A 585 20.84 -0.74 -2.76
N ALA A 586 21.72 -0.09 -3.55
CA ALA A 586 23.15 -0.08 -3.30
C ALA A 586 23.52 0.59 -1.95
N ALA A 587 22.79 1.62 -1.55
CA ALA A 587 23.03 2.30 -0.27
C ALA A 587 22.79 1.38 0.95
N LYS A 588 21.92 0.37 0.85
CA LYS A 588 21.65 -0.60 1.92
C LYS A 588 22.85 -1.50 2.22
N VAL A 589 23.76 -1.66 1.27
CA VAL A 589 25.00 -2.43 1.45
C VAL A 589 25.93 -1.74 2.44
N ILE A 590 25.90 -0.39 2.52
CA ILE A 590 26.74 0.41 3.44
C ILE A 590 26.18 0.33 4.87
N GLY A 591 26.98 -0.18 5.80
CA GLY A 591 26.53 -0.52 7.16
C GLY A 591 25.40 -1.57 7.09
N GLY A 592 25.46 -2.45 6.09
CA GLY A 592 24.44 -3.47 5.82
C GLY A 592 24.53 -4.65 6.76
N LEU A 593 23.37 -5.28 6.97
CA LEU A 593 23.22 -6.49 7.75
C LEU A 593 22.35 -7.49 6.97
N ASN A 594 22.91 -8.63 6.62
CA ASN A 594 22.15 -9.74 6.06
C ASN A 594 21.54 -10.54 7.22
N TYR A 595 20.23 -10.59 7.31
CA TYR A 595 19.51 -11.34 8.35
C TYR A 595 18.38 -12.17 7.71
N ARG A 596 17.89 -13.13 8.46
CA ARG A 596 16.84 -14.04 8.02
C ARG A 596 15.70 -14.06 9.05
N TYR A 597 14.50 -14.45 8.63
CA TYR A 597 13.39 -14.77 9.54
C TYR A 597 13.60 -16.18 10.14
N ALA A 598 14.78 -16.39 10.74
CA ALA A 598 15.22 -17.68 11.23
C ALA A 598 14.38 -18.14 12.42
N LEU A 599 13.96 -19.41 12.39
CA LEU A 599 13.33 -20.09 13.51
C LEU A 599 14.37 -20.94 14.26
N ARG A 600 14.19 -21.09 15.57
CA ARG A 600 15.05 -21.97 16.36
C ARG A 600 15.02 -23.40 15.81
N GLY A 601 16.15 -23.89 15.32
CA GLY A 601 16.31 -25.24 14.81
C GLY A 601 16.14 -25.39 13.30
N ASP A 602 15.94 -24.31 12.53
CA ASP A 602 15.81 -24.37 11.05
C ASP A 602 17.16 -24.27 10.31
N GLY A 603 18.27 -24.12 11.04
CA GLY A 603 19.64 -24.15 10.49
C GLY A 603 20.05 -22.89 9.72
N GLN A 604 19.22 -21.84 9.70
CA GLN A 604 19.55 -20.60 9.02
C GLN A 604 20.56 -19.76 9.82
N PRO A 605 21.49 -19.03 9.14
CA PRO A 605 22.24 -17.96 9.78
C PRO A 605 21.26 -16.85 10.21
N VAL A 606 21.43 -16.32 11.43
CA VAL A 606 20.51 -15.31 11.97
C VAL A 606 20.86 -13.91 11.45
N THR A 607 22.14 -13.52 11.60
CA THR A 607 22.67 -12.21 11.15
C THR A 607 24.11 -12.33 10.69
N GLU A 608 24.46 -11.63 9.60
CA GLU A 608 25.81 -11.54 9.04
C GLU A 608 26.12 -10.11 8.63
N LEU A 609 27.25 -9.54 9.07
CA LEU A 609 27.71 -8.25 8.59
C LEU A 609 28.16 -8.35 7.13
N ILE A 610 27.82 -7.36 6.32
CA ILE A 610 28.31 -7.27 4.95
C ILE A 610 29.82 -7.01 4.97
N THR A 611 30.57 -7.72 4.13
CA THR A 611 32.02 -7.60 4.10
C THR A 611 32.49 -6.18 3.79
N ALA A 612 33.62 -5.77 4.32
CA ALA A 612 34.23 -4.46 4.05
C ALA A 612 34.49 -4.27 2.53
N GLN A 613 34.88 -5.35 1.82
CA GLN A 613 35.12 -5.31 0.38
C GLN A 613 33.83 -5.01 -0.39
N GLU A 614 32.72 -5.60 -0.03
CA GLU A 614 31.43 -5.39 -0.68
C GLU A 614 30.89 -3.99 -0.41
N GLN A 615 31.01 -3.52 0.84
CA GLN A 615 30.68 -2.13 1.19
C GLN A 615 31.55 -1.12 0.43
N GLN A 616 32.84 -1.42 0.23
CA GLN A 616 33.73 -0.55 -0.54
C GLN A 616 33.30 -0.45 -2.01
N LYS A 617 32.93 -1.59 -2.65
CA LYS A 617 32.40 -1.59 -4.04
C LYS A 617 31.09 -0.81 -4.14
N ALA A 618 30.21 -0.97 -3.15
CA ALA A 618 28.95 -0.23 -3.10
C ALA A 618 29.20 1.29 -2.95
N LEU A 619 30.13 1.69 -2.09
CA LEU A 619 30.51 3.10 -1.96
C LEU A 619 31.07 3.66 -3.27
N ASP A 620 31.93 2.91 -3.97
CA ASP A 620 32.49 3.33 -5.24
C ASP A 620 31.44 3.54 -6.33
N ALA A 621 30.43 2.63 -6.41
CA ALA A 621 29.29 2.77 -7.32
C ALA A 621 28.40 3.96 -6.94
N LEU A 622 28.11 4.14 -5.66
CA LEU A 622 27.30 5.27 -5.16
C LEU A 622 27.99 6.63 -5.43
N LEU A 623 29.31 6.70 -5.29
CA LEU A 623 30.05 7.92 -5.57
C LEU A 623 30.07 8.29 -7.07
N GLN A 624 29.84 7.32 -7.97
CA GLN A 624 29.62 7.65 -9.39
C GLN A 624 28.30 8.44 -9.59
N THR A 625 27.24 8.12 -8.84
CA THR A 625 25.95 8.80 -8.98
C THR A 625 25.99 10.29 -8.61
N VAL A 626 27.01 10.74 -7.88
CA VAL A 626 27.22 12.15 -7.49
C VAL A 626 28.40 12.77 -8.22
N SER A 627 28.95 12.13 -9.26
CA SER A 627 30.01 12.72 -10.07
C SER A 627 29.47 13.77 -11.05
N ILE A 628 30.26 14.78 -11.35
CA ILE A 628 29.90 15.83 -12.31
C ILE A 628 29.53 15.21 -13.66
N GLN A 629 30.28 14.20 -14.13
CA GLN A 629 30.07 13.53 -15.40
C GLN A 629 28.73 12.83 -15.53
N HIS A 630 28.17 12.34 -14.42
CA HIS A 630 26.86 11.71 -14.40
C HIS A 630 25.72 12.70 -14.19
N LEU A 631 25.97 13.80 -13.46
CA LEU A 631 24.90 14.73 -13.08
C LEU A 631 24.76 15.93 -13.99
N ALA A 632 25.82 16.37 -14.66
CA ALA A 632 25.74 17.48 -15.61
C ALA A 632 24.88 17.08 -16.82
N ILE A 633 23.79 17.83 -17.07
CA ILE A 633 22.95 17.62 -18.25
C ILE A 633 23.67 18.23 -19.47
N PRO A 634 23.88 17.48 -20.56
CA PRO A 634 24.54 18.02 -21.74
C PRO A 634 23.86 19.27 -22.29
N GLU A 635 24.63 20.29 -22.66
CA GLU A 635 24.13 21.59 -23.17
C GLU A 635 23.15 21.41 -24.34
N ARG A 636 23.38 20.44 -25.22
CA ARG A 636 22.48 20.12 -26.33
C ARG A 636 21.09 19.71 -25.86
N ILE A 637 20.96 19.12 -24.65
CA ILE A 637 19.64 18.76 -24.06
C ILE A 637 19.05 20.02 -23.42
N VAL A 638 19.83 20.75 -22.61
CA VAL A 638 19.35 21.96 -21.93
C VAL A 638 18.76 22.97 -22.93
N SER A 639 19.45 23.17 -24.08
CA SER A 639 18.99 24.10 -25.12
C SER A 639 17.68 23.70 -25.83
N MET A 640 17.26 22.43 -25.70
CA MET A 640 15.96 21.96 -26.22
C MET A 640 14.82 22.02 -25.18
N LEU A 641 15.12 22.26 -23.89
CA LEU A 641 14.11 22.29 -22.83
C LEU A 641 13.43 23.67 -22.76
N ALA A 642 12.57 23.93 -23.73
CA ALA A 642 11.84 25.19 -23.83
C ALA A 642 10.80 25.35 -22.70
N PRO A 643 10.45 26.57 -22.31
CA PRO A 643 9.29 26.84 -21.46
C PRO A 643 8.00 26.27 -22.04
N ARG A 644 7.09 25.86 -21.18
CA ARG A 644 5.82 25.26 -21.60
C ARG A 644 4.91 26.33 -22.23
N PRO A 645 4.30 26.03 -23.38
CA PRO A 645 3.39 26.97 -24.04
C PRO A 645 2.02 27.03 -23.33
N LEU A 646 1.24 28.05 -23.61
CA LEU A 646 -0.13 28.20 -23.12
C LEU A 646 -0.95 26.91 -23.37
N GLY A 647 -1.64 26.44 -22.34
CA GLY A 647 -2.43 25.18 -22.37
C GLY A 647 -1.64 23.93 -21.99
N TYR A 648 -0.35 24.05 -21.68
CA TYR A 648 0.50 22.99 -21.17
C TYR A 648 1.00 23.34 -19.77
N ASP A 649 0.15 23.25 -18.78
CA ASP A 649 0.46 23.64 -17.42
C ASP A 649 1.57 22.78 -16.78
N PRO A 650 2.41 23.33 -15.91
CA PRO A 650 3.33 22.56 -15.10
C PRO A 650 2.60 21.57 -14.19
N HIS A 651 3.17 20.40 -13.99
CA HIS A 651 2.60 19.37 -13.11
C HIS A 651 3.69 18.71 -12.27
N ARG A 652 3.28 17.97 -11.24
CA ARG A 652 4.17 17.38 -10.22
C ARG A 652 5.20 16.36 -10.72
N GLU A 653 5.05 15.88 -11.95
CA GLU A 653 5.97 14.90 -12.55
C GLU A 653 7.18 15.57 -13.25
N LEU A 654 7.24 16.91 -13.26
CA LEU A 654 8.35 17.68 -13.80
C LEU A 654 9.38 17.97 -12.72
N MET A 655 10.64 18.17 -13.12
CA MET A 655 11.68 18.67 -12.22
C MET A 655 11.33 20.10 -11.79
N SER A 656 11.35 20.33 -10.48
CA SER A 656 11.20 21.68 -9.93
C SER A 656 12.55 22.42 -9.98
N GLY A 657 12.50 23.75 -10.09
CA GLY A 657 13.67 24.61 -10.15
C GLY A 657 13.43 25.97 -9.49
N ARG A 658 14.42 26.86 -9.60
CA ARG A 658 14.42 28.23 -9.05
C ARG A 658 14.51 29.29 -10.13
N THR A 659 14.30 28.92 -11.38
CA THR A 659 14.42 29.78 -12.57
C THR A 659 13.07 30.08 -13.22
N ASP A 660 12.01 30.00 -12.42
CA ASP A 660 10.63 30.25 -12.81
C ASP A 660 10.20 29.32 -13.97
N VAL A 661 9.76 29.89 -15.10
CA VAL A 661 9.26 29.10 -16.25
C VAL A 661 10.34 28.38 -17.03
N THR A 662 11.62 28.74 -16.86
CA THR A 662 12.72 28.11 -17.57
C THR A 662 13.26 26.89 -16.85
N PHE A 663 13.84 25.96 -17.61
CA PHE A 663 14.46 24.78 -17.01
C PHE A 663 15.71 25.17 -16.18
N ASP A 664 15.77 24.70 -14.94
CA ASP A 664 16.90 24.93 -14.03
C ASP A 664 17.92 23.80 -14.14
N ALA A 665 18.96 24.02 -14.93
CA ALA A 665 20.03 23.05 -15.19
C ALA A 665 20.92 22.77 -13.97
N LEU A 666 20.83 23.55 -12.88
CA LEU A 666 21.56 23.31 -11.64
C LEU A 666 20.70 22.62 -10.57
N ALA A 667 19.38 22.86 -10.57
CA ALA A 667 18.48 22.23 -9.62
C ALA A 667 18.39 20.71 -9.81
N ALA A 668 18.39 20.21 -11.03
CA ALA A 668 18.33 18.76 -11.31
C ALA A 668 19.56 18.01 -10.76
N PRO A 669 20.81 18.43 -10.97
CA PRO A 669 21.99 17.87 -10.32
C PRO A 669 21.97 17.96 -8.79
N GLU A 670 21.54 19.11 -8.23
CA GLU A 670 21.42 19.31 -6.78
C GLU A 670 20.45 18.27 -6.18
N THR A 671 19.28 18.11 -6.80
CA THR A 671 18.27 17.12 -6.38
C THR A 671 18.79 15.69 -6.41
N ALA A 672 19.46 15.30 -7.49
CA ALA A 672 20.02 13.95 -7.64
C ALA A 672 21.17 13.68 -6.66
N ALA A 673 22.02 14.67 -6.40
CA ALA A 673 23.07 14.55 -5.39
C ALA A 673 22.52 14.45 -3.97
N ASP A 674 21.54 15.31 -3.63
CA ASP A 674 20.87 15.28 -2.33
C ASP A 674 20.20 13.91 -2.07
N MET A 675 19.57 13.32 -3.07
CA MET A 675 18.98 11.98 -2.99
C MET A 675 20.05 10.95 -2.56
N THR A 676 21.21 10.92 -3.19
CA THR A 676 22.26 9.97 -2.84
C THR A 676 22.88 10.26 -1.46
N PHE A 677 23.13 11.52 -1.13
CA PHE A 677 23.71 11.87 0.18
C PHE A 677 22.75 11.61 1.33
N ARG A 678 21.45 11.84 1.17
CA ARG A 678 20.42 11.47 2.17
C ARG A 678 20.40 9.98 2.44
N LEU A 679 20.60 9.16 1.41
CA LEU A 679 20.71 7.70 1.56
C LEU A 679 21.99 7.32 2.33
N LEU A 680 23.16 7.79 1.88
CA LEU A 680 24.45 7.46 2.49
C LEU A 680 24.58 7.96 3.92
N LEU A 681 24.08 9.16 4.21
CA LEU A 681 24.19 9.84 5.49
C LEU A 681 22.89 9.75 6.31
N TYR A 682 22.07 8.71 6.09
CA TYR A 682 20.88 8.50 6.89
C TYR A 682 21.25 8.13 8.34
N PRO A 683 20.61 8.70 9.38
CA PRO A 683 20.96 8.49 10.78
C PRO A 683 21.17 7.02 11.17
N ALA A 684 20.22 6.14 10.85
CA ALA A 684 20.35 4.72 11.20
C ALA A 684 21.56 4.05 10.54
N ARG A 685 21.92 4.44 9.29
CA ARG A 685 23.08 3.89 8.57
C ARG A 685 24.38 4.33 9.18
N VAL A 686 24.54 5.61 9.51
CA VAL A 686 25.78 6.12 10.12
C VAL A 686 25.96 5.56 11.53
N ASN A 687 24.88 5.36 12.29
CA ASN A 687 24.93 4.72 13.58
C ASN A 687 25.41 3.26 13.48
N ARG A 688 24.92 2.50 12.47
CA ARG A 688 25.37 1.12 12.22
C ARG A 688 26.85 1.06 11.82
N LEU A 689 27.31 1.99 10.99
CA LEU A 689 28.74 2.03 10.63
C LEU A 689 29.63 2.15 11.85
N VAL A 690 29.31 3.04 12.79
CA VAL A 690 30.06 3.21 14.04
C VAL A 690 29.96 1.95 14.90
N GLU A 691 28.77 1.39 15.05
CA GLU A 691 28.53 0.17 15.85
C GLU A 691 29.24 -1.05 15.25
N HIS A 692 29.12 -1.29 13.95
CA HIS A 692 29.76 -2.40 13.26
C HIS A 692 31.28 -2.31 13.34
N HIS A 693 31.84 -1.11 13.12
CA HIS A 693 33.30 -0.89 13.26
C HIS A 693 33.78 -1.09 14.69
N ALA A 694 33.02 -0.63 15.69
CA ALA A 694 33.38 -0.83 17.10
C ALA A 694 33.40 -2.31 17.48
N ARG A 695 32.49 -3.13 16.93
CA ARG A 695 32.43 -4.58 17.15
C ARG A 695 33.50 -5.36 16.37
N ASN A 696 33.84 -4.85 15.18
CA ASN A 696 34.81 -5.50 14.30
C ASN A 696 35.59 -4.43 13.52
N GLN A 697 36.86 -4.19 13.88
CA GLN A 697 37.73 -3.19 13.28
C GLN A 697 38.03 -3.42 11.78
N SER A 698 37.73 -4.59 11.23
CA SER A 698 37.82 -4.86 9.79
C SER A 698 36.67 -4.23 8.99
N GLN A 699 35.60 -3.80 9.65
CA GLN A 699 34.49 -3.09 9.02
C GLN A 699 34.89 -1.63 8.73
N PRO A 700 34.32 -0.99 7.69
CA PRO A 700 34.62 0.42 7.39
C PRO A 700 34.23 1.32 8.56
N SER A 701 35.10 2.26 8.93
CA SER A 701 34.71 3.32 9.88
C SER A 701 33.94 4.43 9.16
N LEU A 702 33.06 5.11 9.90
CA LEU A 702 32.34 6.28 9.37
C LEU A 702 33.31 7.35 8.90
N SER A 703 34.37 7.65 9.66
CA SER A 703 35.42 8.61 9.27
C SER A 703 36.07 8.28 7.94
N ALA A 704 36.42 7.00 7.68
CA ALA A 704 37.04 6.61 6.41
C ALA A 704 36.08 6.83 5.23
N ILE A 705 34.78 6.54 5.40
CA ILE A 705 33.75 6.78 4.38
C ILE A 705 33.61 8.29 4.13
N LEU A 706 33.48 9.11 5.17
CA LEU A 706 33.33 10.56 5.06
C LEU A 706 34.54 11.19 4.35
N GLN A 707 35.75 10.81 4.75
CA GLN A 707 37.00 11.31 4.09
C GLN A 707 37.04 10.95 2.62
N LYS A 708 36.65 9.74 2.24
CA LYS A 708 36.56 9.32 0.83
C LYS A 708 35.56 10.16 0.04
N ILE A 709 34.38 10.41 0.60
CA ILE A 709 33.34 11.26 -0.02
C ILE A 709 33.88 12.69 -0.19
N THR A 710 34.42 13.28 0.88
CA THR A 710 35.00 14.64 0.87
C THR A 710 36.10 14.77 -0.18
N PHE A 711 37.04 13.81 -0.21
CA PHE A 711 38.12 13.81 -1.18
C PHE A 711 37.60 13.78 -2.62
N GLN A 712 36.67 12.89 -2.93
CA GLN A 712 36.13 12.76 -4.29
C GLN A 712 35.39 14.02 -4.74
N ILE A 713 34.58 14.61 -3.86
CA ILE A 713 33.78 15.80 -4.18
C ILE A 713 34.70 17.01 -4.44
N TYR A 714 35.55 17.37 -3.49
CA TYR A 714 36.34 18.61 -3.57
C TYR A 714 37.53 18.54 -4.56
N ASN A 715 37.92 17.32 -4.98
CA ASN A 715 38.92 17.10 -6.00
C ASN A 715 38.36 16.70 -7.37
N ALA A 716 37.03 16.85 -7.56
CA ALA A 716 36.36 16.51 -8.82
C ALA A 716 36.91 17.39 -9.96
N LYS A 717 37.15 16.77 -11.13
CA LYS A 717 37.57 17.43 -12.34
C LYS A 717 36.39 17.93 -13.14
N PHE A 718 36.54 19.06 -13.82
CA PHE A 718 35.54 19.66 -14.69
C PHE A 718 36.20 20.24 -15.96
N ASN A 719 35.44 20.36 -17.04
CA ASN A 719 35.93 20.81 -18.35
C ASN A 719 35.31 22.15 -18.78
N SER A 720 34.29 22.64 -18.04
CA SER A 720 33.58 23.88 -18.36
C SER A 720 33.15 24.63 -17.10
N ALA A 721 32.81 25.90 -17.23
CA ALA A 721 32.23 26.69 -16.13
C ALA A 721 30.86 26.10 -15.64
N TYR A 722 30.08 25.51 -16.54
CA TYR A 722 28.85 24.82 -16.17
C TYR A 722 29.10 23.56 -15.32
N GLU A 723 30.06 22.71 -15.76
CA GLU A 723 30.46 21.55 -14.96
C GLU A 723 31.03 21.97 -13.58
N GLN A 724 31.78 23.08 -13.52
CA GLN A 724 32.23 23.62 -12.24
C GLN A 724 31.04 24.02 -11.34
N ALA A 725 30.06 24.71 -11.89
CA ALA A 725 28.85 25.08 -11.14
C ALA A 725 28.09 23.85 -10.66
N VAL A 726 27.94 22.80 -11.48
CA VAL A 726 27.35 21.51 -11.08
C VAL A 726 28.13 20.88 -9.91
N GLY A 727 29.46 20.87 -9.98
CA GLY A 727 30.33 20.38 -8.90
C GLY A 727 30.15 21.17 -7.59
N GLN A 728 29.93 22.48 -7.69
CA GLN A 728 29.72 23.36 -6.53
C GLN A 728 28.37 23.08 -5.85
N VAL A 729 27.29 22.83 -6.61
CA VAL A 729 25.98 22.47 -6.00
C VAL A 729 26.02 21.07 -5.38
N ILE A 730 26.76 20.12 -5.96
CA ILE A 730 27.01 18.79 -5.37
C ILE A 730 27.75 18.94 -4.02
N ALA A 731 28.85 19.75 -3.98
CA ALA A 731 29.59 19.99 -2.75
C ALA A 731 28.73 20.68 -1.68
N GLN A 732 27.88 21.61 -2.09
CA GLN A 732 26.93 22.28 -1.21
C GLN A 732 25.89 21.32 -0.64
N SER A 733 25.33 20.43 -1.45
CA SER A 733 24.38 19.38 -1.01
C SER A 733 25.01 18.45 0.03
N TYR A 734 26.25 17.98 -0.23
CA TYR A 734 26.98 17.16 0.74
C TYR A 734 27.17 17.86 2.08
N LEU A 735 27.65 19.11 2.07
CA LEU A 735 27.84 19.90 3.28
C LEU A 735 26.55 20.09 4.07
N GLN A 736 25.46 20.36 3.40
CA GLN A 736 24.14 20.47 4.03
C GLN A 736 23.71 19.18 4.73
N GLN A 737 23.94 18.02 4.12
CA GLN A 737 23.61 16.73 4.73
C GLN A 737 24.49 16.44 5.96
N LEU A 738 25.77 16.79 5.97
CA LEU A 738 26.62 16.68 7.16
C LEU A 738 26.09 17.54 8.31
N ILE A 739 25.68 18.79 8.03
CA ILE A 739 25.10 19.69 9.04
C ILE A 739 23.78 19.13 9.58
N ARG A 740 22.88 18.69 8.70
CA ARG A 740 21.61 18.03 9.12
C ARG A 740 21.85 16.82 10.02
N LEU A 741 22.87 16.03 9.68
CA LEU A 741 23.20 14.82 10.43
C LEU A 741 23.65 15.14 11.86
N VAL A 742 24.46 16.18 12.07
CA VAL A 742 24.89 16.60 13.40
C VAL A 742 23.73 17.20 14.22
N GLN A 743 22.81 17.90 13.55
CA GLN A 743 21.62 18.48 14.18
C GLN A 743 20.55 17.43 14.52
N SER A 744 20.57 16.26 13.87
CA SER A 744 19.57 15.20 14.09
C SER A 744 19.65 14.62 15.51
N ASN A 745 18.51 14.44 16.15
CA ASN A 745 18.40 13.72 17.42
C ASN A 745 18.55 12.19 17.30
N ASP A 746 18.40 11.66 16.09
CA ASP A 746 18.47 10.22 15.80
C ASP A 746 19.92 9.71 15.63
N VAL A 747 20.89 10.61 15.61
CA VAL A 747 22.32 10.27 15.47
C VAL A 747 22.99 10.15 16.85
N ASN A 748 23.66 9.02 17.11
CA ASN A 748 24.36 8.80 18.37
C ASN A 748 25.58 9.71 18.53
N THR A 749 26.04 9.88 19.76
CA THR A 749 27.15 10.79 20.10
C THR A 749 28.44 10.47 19.37
N LEU A 750 28.77 9.18 19.19
CA LEU A 750 30.02 8.76 18.52
C LEU A 750 29.98 9.15 17.05
N ALA A 751 28.88 8.85 16.35
CA ALA A 751 28.69 9.24 14.97
C ALA A 751 28.70 10.77 14.79
N LYS A 752 28.02 11.52 15.69
CA LYS A 752 28.09 12.99 15.71
C LYS A 752 29.52 13.50 15.83
N ALA A 753 30.33 12.91 16.71
CA ALA A 753 31.74 13.33 16.89
C ALA A 753 32.56 13.13 15.64
N GLU A 754 32.38 12.01 14.91
CA GLU A 754 33.09 11.77 13.64
C GLU A 754 32.65 12.74 12.54
N VAL A 755 31.32 13.01 12.41
CA VAL A 755 30.81 14.00 11.45
C VAL A 755 31.27 15.41 11.78
N GLN A 756 31.29 15.80 13.05
CA GLN A 756 31.83 17.10 13.49
C GLN A 756 33.30 17.24 13.15
N ASN A 757 34.09 16.16 13.33
CA ASN A 757 35.49 16.17 12.96
C ASN A 757 35.66 16.37 11.44
N GLU A 758 34.83 15.72 10.62
CA GLU A 758 34.88 15.92 9.16
C GLU A 758 34.48 17.33 8.75
N LEU A 759 33.45 17.92 9.36
CA LEU A 759 33.12 19.34 9.13
C LEU A 759 34.30 20.28 9.47
N LYS A 760 35.06 19.98 10.54
CA LYS A 760 36.29 20.74 10.87
C LYS A 760 37.40 20.54 9.83
N ASN A 761 37.54 19.32 9.29
CA ASN A 761 38.48 19.04 8.20
C ASN A 761 38.14 19.84 6.94
N ILE A 762 36.83 19.83 6.56
CA ILE A 762 36.32 20.61 5.42
C ILE A 762 36.57 22.12 5.64
N LEU A 763 36.26 22.63 6.85
CA LEU A 763 36.52 24.05 7.16
C LEU A 763 38.02 24.42 7.03
N ARG A 764 38.91 23.57 7.58
CA ARG A 764 40.40 23.80 7.44
C ARG A 764 40.81 23.77 5.98
N TYR A 765 40.26 22.86 5.18
CA TYR A 765 40.52 22.77 3.75
C TYR A 765 40.03 24.02 3.02
N LEU A 766 38.81 24.44 3.24
CA LEU A 766 38.21 25.66 2.66
C LEU A 766 38.91 26.94 3.11
N SER A 767 39.49 27.00 4.32
CA SER A 767 40.21 28.16 4.86
C SER A 767 41.73 28.18 4.51
N SER A 768 42.23 27.13 3.88
CA SER A 768 43.63 27.04 3.49
C SER A 768 43.97 28.05 2.38
N THR A 769 45.25 28.38 2.22
CA THR A 769 45.76 29.23 1.12
C THR A 769 45.84 28.51 -0.22
N GLN A 770 45.62 27.16 -0.22
CA GLN A 770 45.65 26.36 -1.44
C GLN A 770 44.46 26.69 -2.35
N THR A 771 44.70 26.71 -3.65
CA THR A 771 43.61 26.84 -4.63
C THR A 771 42.86 25.52 -4.70
N ILE A 772 41.52 25.58 -4.50
CA ILE A 772 40.61 24.47 -4.72
C ILE A 772 39.94 24.72 -6.08
N PRO A 773 40.34 24.03 -7.16
CA PRO A 773 39.87 24.36 -8.50
C PRO A 773 38.35 24.33 -8.64
N LEU A 774 37.69 23.38 -7.98
CA LEU A 774 36.23 23.20 -8.05
C LEU A 774 35.49 24.40 -7.46
N VAL A 775 35.92 24.93 -6.33
CA VAL A 775 35.12 25.88 -5.54
C VAL A 775 35.64 27.31 -5.77
N SER A 776 34.80 28.18 -6.36
CA SER A 776 35.13 29.61 -6.53
C SER A 776 35.33 30.28 -5.17
N LYS A 777 36.04 31.41 -5.15
CA LYS A 777 36.31 32.15 -3.91
C LYS A 777 35.02 32.46 -3.14
N GLN A 778 33.99 32.92 -3.82
CA GLN A 778 32.70 33.29 -3.21
C GLN A 778 31.99 32.09 -2.60
N VAL A 779 31.93 30.96 -3.30
CA VAL A 779 31.33 29.72 -2.81
C VAL A 779 32.13 29.14 -1.63
N ARG A 780 33.46 29.21 -1.70
CA ARG A 780 34.38 28.81 -0.63
C ARG A 780 34.13 29.59 0.66
N GLU A 781 34.04 30.95 0.57
CA GLU A 781 33.75 31.82 1.70
C GLU A 781 32.37 31.55 2.26
N PHE A 782 31.36 31.30 1.40
CA PHE A 782 30.02 30.97 1.81
C PHE A 782 29.97 29.62 2.57
N GLN A 783 30.58 28.55 2.05
CA GLN A 783 30.63 27.26 2.70
C GLN A 783 31.38 27.29 4.04
N ALA A 784 32.54 27.98 4.08
CA ALA A 784 33.29 28.16 5.32
C ALA A 784 32.48 28.92 6.37
N GLY A 785 31.77 30.00 5.97
CA GLY A 785 30.88 30.76 6.84
C GLY A 785 29.71 29.95 7.37
N LEU A 786 29.16 29.04 6.56
CA LEU A 786 28.08 28.15 6.99
C LEU A 786 28.54 27.19 8.11
N ILE A 787 29.75 26.59 7.94
CA ILE A 787 30.33 25.69 8.96
C ILE A 787 30.66 26.48 10.24
N ALA A 788 31.27 27.68 10.09
CA ALA A 788 31.63 28.52 11.24
C ALA A 788 30.39 28.96 12.05
N LYS A 789 29.30 29.33 11.41
CA LYS A 789 28.01 29.63 12.08
C LYS A 789 27.48 28.45 12.87
N TRP A 790 27.54 27.26 12.29
CA TRP A 790 27.13 26.06 13.00
C TRP A 790 28.02 25.82 14.25
N GLN A 791 29.34 25.99 14.14
CA GLN A 791 30.29 25.78 15.27
C GLN A 791 30.08 26.75 16.43
N THR A 792 29.62 27.97 16.18
CA THR A 792 29.40 29.01 17.21
C THR A 792 28.09 28.85 17.99
N GLY A 793 27.37 27.77 17.79
CA GLY A 793 26.14 27.45 18.53
C GLY A 793 24.91 28.25 18.10
N SER A 794 24.93 28.85 16.90
CA SER A 794 23.72 29.39 16.26
C SER A 794 22.79 28.20 15.97
N GLU A 795 21.88 27.93 16.88
CA GLU A 795 20.94 26.78 16.77
C GLU A 795 20.08 26.81 15.49
N ASP A 796 20.02 27.94 14.79
CA ASP A 796 19.23 28.17 13.60
C ASP A 796 20.09 28.39 12.33
N VAL A 797 20.95 27.44 11.99
CA VAL A 797 21.49 27.40 10.63
C VAL A 797 20.38 26.95 9.69
N LYS A 798 19.56 27.90 9.21
CA LYS A 798 18.54 27.62 8.18
C LYS A 798 19.27 27.23 6.88
N LEU A 799 19.17 25.95 6.54
CA LEU A 799 19.68 25.44 5.26
C LEU A 799 18.66 25.74 4.17
N PRO A 800 19.09 26.17 2.97
CA PRO A 800 18.17 26.37 1.87
C PRO A 800 17.51 25.03 1.49
N PRO A 801 16.22 25.04 1.11
CA PRO A 801 15.57 23.84 0.66
C PRO A 801 16.16 23.35 -0.66
N VAL A 802 16.35 22.05 -0.78
CA VAL A 802 16.68 21.39 -2.05
C VAL A 802 15.39 21.13 -2.83
N PRO A 803 15.36 21.36 -4.16
CA PRO A 803 14.22 21.02 -4.97
C PRO A 803 13.88 19.53 -4.83
N ALA A 804 12.59 19.20 -4.71
CA ALA A 804 12.17 17.81 -4.57
C ALA A 804 12.31 17.06 -5.89
N ALA A 805 12.73 15.80 -5.83
CA ALA A 805 12.68 14.93 -6.99
C ALA A 805 11.21 14.66 -7.38
N PRO A 806 10.88 14.69 -8.68
CA PRO A 806 9.55 14.30 -9.12
C PRO A 806 9.21 12.89 -8.67
N GLN A 807 7.95 12.67 -8.30
CA GLN A 807 7.49 11.33 -7.96
C GLN A 807 7.71 10.39 -9.15
N GLY A 808 8.44 9.31 -8.92
CA GLY A 808 8.81 8.38 -9.99
C GLY A 808 8.37 6.96 -9.75
N GLN A 809 7.64 6.75 -8.68
CA GLN A 809 7.18 5.41 -8.30
C GLN A 809 6.17 4.90 -9.34
N PRO A 810 6.48 3.79 -9.97
CA PRO A 810 5.58 3.21 -10.97
C PRO A 810 4.37 2.52 -10.34
N ILE A 811 4.43 2.11 -9.07
CA ILE A 811 3.36 1.46 -8.30
C ILE A 811 3.54 1.84 -6.82
N GLY A 812 2.44 2.19 -6.16
CA GLY A 812 2.43 2.50 -4.73
C GLY A 812 3.05 3.85 -4.38
N SER A 813 2.45 4.56 -3.44
CA SER A 813 3.13 5.62 -2.71
C SER A 813 3.79 5.00 -1.48
N THR A 814 4.77 5.67 -0.90
CA THR A 814 5.43 5.24 0.34
C THR A 814 4.50 5.26 1.56
N GLU A 815 3.28 5.81 1.42
CA GLU A 815 2.40 6.12 2.55
C GLU A 815 1.04 5.40 2.56
N LEU A 816 0.61 4.78 1.42
CA LEU A 816 -0.70 4.12 1.32
C LEU A 816 -0.56 2.82 0.52
N ASP A 817 0.04 1.82 1.12
CA ASP A 817 0.21 0.51 0.51
C ASP A 817 -0.87 -0.49 0.91
N CYS A 818 -1.06 -1.51 0.06
CA CYS A 818 -1.89 -2.68 0.36
C CYS A 818 -1.66 -3.25 1.77
N TYR A 819 -0.46 -3.05 2.33
CA TYR A 819 -0.10 -3.50 3.68
C TYR A 819 -0.72 -2.64 4.79
N GLU A 820 -0.92 -1.33 4.59
CA GLU A 820 -1.57 -0.46 5.59
C GLU A 820 -3.09 -0.59 5.54
N GLN A 821 -3.67 -0.82 4.36
CA GLN A 821 -5.11 -1.10 4.23
C GLN A 821 -5.54 -2.42 4.89
N LEU A 822 -4.60 -3.34 5.13
CA LEU A 822 -4.85 -4.61 5.85
C LEU A 822 -4.55 -4.51 7.36
N LYS A 823 -4.03 -3.36 7.83
CA LYS A 823 -3.76 -3.12 9.27
C LYS A 823 -4.87 -2.41 10.01
N GLU A 824 -5.81 -1.75 9.31
CA GLU A 824 -7.00 -1.15 9.87
C GLU A 824 -8.18 -2.13 9.88
#